data_fccaa7e485cbca4af1ca18396d8d6989
#
_entry.id   fccaa7e485cbca4af1ca18396d8d6989
#
_cell.length_a   1.000
_cell.length_b   1.000
_cell.length_c   1.000
_cell.angle_alpha   90.00
_cell.angle_beta   90.00
_cell.angle_gamma   90.00
#
_symmetry.space_group_name_H-M   'P 1'
#
loop_
_entity.id
_entity.type
_entity.pdbx_description
1 polymer ?
#
loop_
_entity_poly.entity_id
_entity_poly.type
_entity_poly.pdbx_seq_one_letter_code
_entity_poly.pdbx_strand_id
1 'polypeptide(L)'
;MVNDKSAQCTARANISIRGARVNNLRNVSVDVPRNRLVVVTGLSGSGKSSLAFDTLYAEGQRRYVESLSAYARQFLGRMSKPECDGIRGLPPAIAIEQRVNTRNPRSTVGTSTEIYDYIRLLYARIGRTYSPITGLEVRHHDVGDVIECVRSYPNGTRIAVTAPISIPEGRTLLTQLDVYLKGGYTRLLAKDGSFVSIEQMLADKSNCPPNTDGYDLLIDRLTADTEDKDSLSRLTESIETAFFEGHETMTLVVWTDGMVRRHEFSKRFEADGITFIEPSEQMFNFNNPYGACPRCEGFGRTMGISEDLVVPNSSLSVYDDAVVCWRGEVMSQWKRDFIHIAAHTSFPIHRPYRELTDDQKKLLWEGNTAWPGINGFFEWIETQQHKIQYRVLLARFRGKTLCPICHGSRLRPEATYVRVGGKDISSIVSMTVSDLRQWFNDLRLERRDSEIAARLLSEINNRLAFLDDVGLGYLTLDRLSNSLSGGESQRINLATSLGSSLVGSLYILDEPSIGLHSRDTQRLIDVLRRLQRIGNTVVVVEHDEEIMRAADYIIDVGPDAGQNGGTIVFSGTPSQLPEVVGKSYTADYLCGARHISVPKRRRKSNAFITVKGARQHNLKDIDVSFPLGIITVVTGVSGSGKSTLVRDILYCALKRRFDEVSDAPGKFDGLTGDLERIQAVEFVDQNPIGKSSRSNPATYLKAYDEIRRLYADQQLSRQMGYTPAHFSFNADGGRCDECKGEGTITIEMQFMSDISIECESCHGRRFKPEILEVQYRGKAIDEILAMTVDEAIEFFGQDSDSTARHICSRLQPLKDVGLGYIKLGQPSSLLSGGENQRVKLAYFLSQEKPRPTMFIFDEPTTGLHFHDIHTLMDSFERLIAHGHTVVIIEHNMDVIKCADHVIDIGPEGGDKGGYVVAAGTPEDICKCQQSHTGQYLRYKLDAVISGYQADKTK
;
A
#
# COMPACT_ATOMS: atom_id res chain seq x y z
N MET A 1 36.40 -35.57 -30.38
CA MET A 1 35.97 -34.15 -30.69
C MET A 1 34.46 -34.00 -30.95
N VAL A 2 33.65 -35.05 -31.05
CA VAL A 2 32.16 -34.92 -31.21
C VAL A 2 31.42 -34.76 -29.88
N ASN A 3 31.94 -35.33 -28.79
CA ASN A 3 31.34 -35.25 -27.47
C ASN A 3 31.47 -33.86 -26.78
N ASP A 4 32.44 -33.02 -27.18
CA ASP A 4 32.70 -31.73 -26.54
C ASP A 4 31.74 -30.64 -27.04
N LYS A 5 31.22 -30.73 -28.29
CA LYS A 5 30.27 -29.78 -28.85
C LYS A 5 28.86 -29.99 -28.32
N SER A 6 28.46 -31.22 -27.97
CA SER A 6 27.16 -31.49 -27.34
C SER A 6 27.12 -31.05 -25.88
N ALA A 7 28.22 -31.21 -25.15
CA ALA A 7 28.37 -30.73 -23.78
C ALA A 7 28.41 -29.18 -23.70
N GLN A 8 29.04 -28.50 -24.68
CA GLN A 8 29.02 -27.03 -24.77
C GLN A 8 27.69 -26.47 -25.23
N CYS A 9 26.92 -27.20 -26.05
CA CYS A 9 25.56 -26.77 -26.44
C CYS A 9 24.55 -26.89 -25.28
N THR A 10 24.64 -27.97 -24.49
CA THR A 10 23.84 -28.16 -23.27
C THR A 10 24.21 -27.18 -22.15
N ALA A 11 25.50 -26.82 -22.03
CA ALA A 11 25.97 -25.82 -21.07
C ALA A 11 25.47 -24.38 -21.36
N ARG A 12 25.06 -24.06 -22.58
CA ARG A 12 24.41 -22.78 -22.95
C ARG A 12 22.90 -22.79 -22.74
N ALA A 13 22.28 -23.95 -22.61
CA ALA A 13 20.84 -24.10 -22.45
C ALA A 13 20.37 -24.07 -20.98
N ASN A 14 21.26 -24.35 -20.03
CA ASN A 14 20.91 -24.47 -18.59
C ASN A 14 21.78 -23.56 -17.71
N ILE A 15 21.23 -23.19 -16.55
CA ILE A 15 21.98 -22.66 -15.41
C ILE A 15 22.32 -23.87 -14.53
N SER A 16 23.61 -24.17 -14.38
CA SER A 16 24.06 -25.36 -13.65
C SER A 16 24.58 -24.96 -12.28
N ILE A 17 23.87 -25.37 -11.22
CA ILE A 17 24.27 -25.24 -9.81
C ILE A 17 24.96 -26.54 -9.41
N ARG A 18 26.13 -26.46 -8.76
CA ARG A 18 26.89 -27.62 -8.28
C ARG A 18 27.30 -27.42 -6.84
N GLY A 19 26.98 -28.40 -6.00
CA GLY A 19 27.45 -28.49 -4.63
C GLY A 19 26.94 -27.38 -3.71
N ALA A 20 25.68 -26.93 -3.83
CA ALA A 20 25.12 -25.90 -2.94
C ALA A 20 24.93 -26.44 -1.53
N ARG A 21 25.44 -25.69 -0.53
CA ARG A 21 25.45 -26.07 0.91
C ARG A 21 24.94 -24.93 1.81
N VAL A 22 24.30 -23.94 1.22
CA VAL A 22 23.78 -22.76 1.96
C VAL A 22 22.64 -23.20 2.89
N ASN A 23 22.66 -22.77 4.15
CA ASN A 23 21.68 -23.08 5.20
C ASN A 23 21.49 -24.61 5.38
N ASN A 24 20.32 -25.14 5.04
CA ASN A 24 20.00 -26.56 5.17
C ASN A 24 20.25 -27.38 3.89
N LEU A 25 20.77 -26.80 2.81
CA LEU A 25 21.04 -27.53 1.58
C LEU A 25 22.16 -28.55 1.74
N ARG A 26 21.92 -29.80 1.31
CA ARG A 26 22.84 -30.93 1.44
C ARG A 26 23.58 -31.21 0.15
N ASN A 27 24.58 -30.39 -0.21
CA ASN A 27 25.42 -30.57 -1.39
C ASN A 27 24.61 -30.68 -2.70
N VAL A 28 23.62 -29.82 -2.87
CA VAL A 28 22.65 -29.87 -3.95
C VAL A 28 23.30 -29.53 -5.30
N SER A 29 23.04 -30.38 -6.29
CA SER A 29 23.42 -30.14 -7.71
C SER A 29 22.18 -30.25 -8.58
N VAL A 30 21.85 -29.19 -9.31
CA VAL A 30 20.65 -29.11 -10.16
C VAL A 30 20.89 -28.23 -11.37
N ASP A 31 20.24 -28.58 -12.49
CA ASP A 31 20.25 -27.82 -13.73
C ASP A 31 18.90 -27.11 -13.91
N VAL A 32 18.91 -25.76 -14.01
CA VAL A 32 17.74 -24.92 -14.24
C VAL A 32 17.69 -24.55 -15.73
N PRO A 33 16.67 -24.98 -16.49
CA PRO A 33 16.60 -24.68 -17.91
C PRO A 33 16.36 -23.18 -18.15
N ARG A 34 17.09 -22.60 -19.13
CA ARG A 34 16.95 -21.18 -19.48
C ARG A 34 15.73 -20.94 -20.38
N ASN A 35 15.22 -19.72 -20.35
CA ASN A 35 14.06 -19.29 -21.15
C ASN A 35 12.80 -20.14 -20.88
N ARG A 36 12.65 -20.62 -19.64
CA ARG A 36 11.54 -21.44 -19.18
C ARG A 36 10.92 -20.84 -17.90
N LEU A 37 9.68 -21.19 -17.67
CA LEU A 37 9.02 -20.99 -16.37
C LEU A 37 9.36 -22.20 -15.50
N VAL A 38 10.19 -21.97 -14.49
CA VAL A 38 10.66 -22.99 -13.55
C VAL A 38 10.05 -22.72 -12.19
N VAL A 39 9.39 -23.72 -11.61
CA VAL A 39 8.84 -23.62 -10.26
C VAL A 39 9.72 -24.41 -9.29
N VAL A 40 10.15 -23.78 -8.21
CA VAL A 40 10.85 -24.40 -7.07
C VAL A 40 9.82 -24.59 -5.97
N THR A 41 9.53 -25.82 -5.61
CA THR A 41 8.50 -26.20 -4.64
C THR A 41 9.03 -27.14 -3.57
N GLY A 42 8.19 -27.56 -2.60
CA GLY A 42 8.50 -28.45 -1.50
C GLY A 42 7.93 -27.96 -0.17
N LEU A 43 8.09 -28.69 0.91
CA LEU A 43 7.57 -28.33 2.23
C LEU A 43 8.13 -26.98 2.74
N SER A 44 7.39 -26.34 3.66
CA SER A 44 7.90 -25.16 4.36
C SER A 44 9.19 -25.52 5.13
N GLY A 45 10.25 -24.70 5.00
CA GLY A 45 11.55 -25.01 5.61
C GLY A 45 12.40 -26.08 4.90
N SER A 46 12.00 -26.58 3.71
CA SER A 46 12.78 -27.58 2.97
C SER A 46 14.05 -27.08 2.28
N GLY A 47 14.24 -25.74 2.16
CA GLY A 47 15.41 -25.12 1.55
C GLY A 47 15.16 -24.48 0.18
N LYS A 48 13.90 -24.24 -0.23
CA LYS A 48 13.53 -23.59 -1.49
C LYS A 48 14.14 -22.20 -1.64
N SER A 49 13.93 -21.34 -0.64
CA SER A 49 14.47 -19.98 -0.63
C SER A 49 15.99 -19.98 -0.56
N SER A 50 16.59 -20.93 0.15
CA SER A 50 18.05 -21.13 0.19
C SER A 50 18.63 -21.47 -1.19
N LEU A 51 17.91 -22.24 -2.01
CA LEU A 51 18.32 -22.55 -3.38
C LEU A 51 18.11 -21.36 -4.32
N ALA A 52 16.93 -20.74 -4.28
CA ALA A 52 16.54 -19.69 -5.23
C ALA A 52 17.16 -18.31 -4.88
N PHE A 53 17.11 -17.89 -3.62
CA PHE A 53 17.57 -16.57 -3.20
C PHE A 53 18.99 -16.61 -2.64
N ASP A 54 19.26 -17.40 -1.62
CA ASP A 54 20.56 -17.40 -0.94
C ASP A 54 21.69 -18.02 -1.80
N THR A 55 21.34 -18.83 -2.82
CA THR A 55 22.33 -19.44 -3.73
C THR A 55 22.31 -18.78 -5.11
N LEU A 56 21.20 -18.89 -5.85
CA LEU A 56 21.11 -18.50 -7.25
C LEU A 56 21.13 -16.98 -7.42
N TYR A 57 20.25 -16.28 -6.71
CA TYR A 57 20.18 -14.81 -6.73
C TYR A 57 21.42 -14.17 -6.12
N ALA A 58 21.86 -14.61 -4.96
CA ALA A 58 23.05 -14.09 -4.27
C ALA A 58 24.30 -14.12 -5.15
N GLU A 59 24.52 -15.22 -5.89
CA GLU A 59 25.64 -15.31 -6.84
C GLU A 59 25.44 -14.39 -8.04
N GLY A 60 24.22 -14.24 -8.55
CA GLY A 60 23.89 -13.30 -9.62
C GLY A 60 24.19 -11.85 -9.23
N GLN A 61 23.76 -11.45 -8.04
CA GLN A 61 23.99 -10.12 -7.48
C GLN A 61 25.48 -9.89 -7.22
N ARG A 62 26.18 -10.86 -6.65
CA ARG A 62 27.64 -10.80 -6.43
C ARG A 62 28.40 -10.53 -7.73
N ARG A 63 28.10 -11.27 -8.81
CA ARG A 63 28.73 -11.08 -10.12
C ARG A 63 28.40 -9.72 -10.73
N TYR A 64 27.17 -9.25 -10.55
CA TYR A 64 26.78 -7.93 -11.01
C TYR A 64 27.60 -6.83 -10.30
N VAL A 65 27.68 -6.89 -8.96
CA VAL A 65 28.48 -5.95 -8.16
C VAL A 65 29.98 -6.01 -8.53
N GLU A 66 30.52 -7.20 -8.77
CA GLU A 66 31.91 -7.35 -9.23
C GLU A 66 32.17 -6.74 -10.61
N SER A 67 31.15 -6.64 -11.46
CA SER A 67 31.26 -6.00 -12.77
C SER A 67 31.27 -4.46 -12.72
N LEU A 68 30.88 -3.87 -11.59
CA LEU A 68 30.85 -2.43 -11.39
C LEU A 68 32.25 -1.82 -11.19
N SER A 69 32.37 -0.49 -11.32
CA SER A 69 33.62 0.23 -11.08
C SER A 69 34.17 0.02 -9.67
N ALA A 70 35.47 0.16 -9.48
CA ALA A 70 36.10 0.04 -8.15
C ALA A 70 35.50 1.02 -7.14
N TYR A 71 35.14 2.22 -7.57
CA TYR A 71 34.48 3.23 -6.74
C TYR A 71 33.10 2.76 -6.27
N ALA A 72 32.25 2.26 -7.18
CA ALA A 72 30.92 1.75 -6.79
C ALA A 72 31.02 0.56 -5.83
N ARG A 73 31.99 -0.35 -6.04
CA ARG A 73 32.25 -1.50 -5.16
C ARG A 73 32.67 -1.09 -3.74
N GLN A 74 33.34 0.04 -3.57
CA GLN A 74 33.72 0.55 -2.25
C GLN A 74 32.51 0.96 -1.41
N PHE A 75 31.45 1.47 -2.03
CA PHE A 75 30.19 1.80 -1.33
C PHE A 75 29.29 0.58 -1.11
N LEU A 76 29.28 -0.38 -2.02
CA LEU A 76 28.42 -1.56 -1.95
C LEU A 76 28.98 -2.68 -1.06
N GLY A 77 30.25 -2.58 -0.65
CA GLY A 77 30.92 -3.61 0.15
C GLY A 77 31.23 -4.89 -0.65
N ARG A 78 31.93 -5.84 0.00
CA ARG A 78 32.19 -7.16 -0.55
C ARG A 78 31.02 -8.07 -0.22
N MET A 79 30.36 -8.60 -1.24
CA MET A 79 29.37 -9.67 -1.06
C MET A 79 30.07 -11.01 -0.88
N SER A 80 29.68 -11.77 0.13
CA SER A 80 30.18 -13.13 0.34
C SER A 80 29.72 -14.05 -0.79
N LYS A 81 30.60 -14.94 -1.24
CA LYS A 81 30.22 -15.98 -2.19
C LYS A 81 29.33 -17.01 -1.47
N PRO A 82 28.17 -17.38 -2.04
CA PRO A 82 27.37 -18.45 -1.45
C PRO A 82 28.16 -19.77 -1.39
N GLU A 83 27.92 -20.57 -0.37
CA GLU A 83 28.58 -21.85 -0.18
C GLU A 83 28.15 -22.86 -1.26
N CYS A 84 28.86 -22.84 -2.37
CA CYS A 84 28.67 -23.77 -3.48
C CYS A 84 29.97 -23.99 -4.22
N ASP A 85 30.10 -25.12 -4.90
CA ASP A 85 31.28 -25.44 -5.73
C ASP A 85 31.33 -24.50 -6.94
N GLY A 86 30.18 -24.20 -7.55
CA GLY A 86 30.09 -23.19 -8.59
C GLY A 86 28.74 -23.17 -9.30
N ILE A 87 28.47 -22.01 -9.94
CA ILE A 87 27.28 -21.79 -10.78
C ILE A 87 27.73 -21.36 -12.15
N ARG A 88 27.26 -22.06 -13.21
CA ARG A 88 27.58 -21.75 -14.61
C ARG A 88 26.30 -21.35 -15.36
N GLY A 89 26.47 -20.54 -16.42
CA GLY A 89 25.37 -20.15 -17.32
C GLY A 89 24.41 -19.12 -16.70
N LEU A 90 24.74 -18.47 -15.57
CA LEU A 90 23.90 -17.51 -14.85
C LEU A 90 23.83 -16.18 -15.59
N PRO A 91 22.64 -15.72 -16.03
CA PRO A 91 22.44 -14.39 -16.57
C PRO A 91 22.29 -13.35 -15.45
N PRO A 92 22.18 -12.03 -15.77
CA PRO A 92 21.83 -11.02 -14.78
C PRO A 92 20.53 -11.39 -14.04
N ALA A 93 20.57 -11.35 -12.70
CA ALA A 93 19.47 -11.82 -11.87
C ALA A 93 18.72 -10.65 -11.21
N ILE A 94 17.40 -10.71 -11.24
CA ILE A 94 16.47 -9.77 -10.62
C ILE A 94 15.60 -10.55 -9.66
N ALA A 95 15.58 -10.16 -8.36
CA ALA A 95 14.68 -10.74 -7.37
C ALA A 95 13.48 -9.84 -7.14
N ILE A 96 12.31 -10.45 -6.99
CA ILE A 96 11.06 -9.78 -6.63
C ILE A 96 10.55 -10.43 -5.34
N GLU A 97 10.92 -9.80 -4.21
CA GLU A 97 10.57 -10.26 -2.87
C GLU A 97 9.30 -9.56 -2.36
N GLN A 98 8.69 -10.12 -1.30
CA GLN A 98 7.49 -9.58 -0.66
C GLN A 98 7.75 -8.38 0.26
N ARG A 99 9.01 -8.05 0.53
CA ARG A 99 9.34 -6.98 1.49
C ARG A 99 8.93 -5.62 0.97
N VAL A 100 8.09 -4.93 1.73
CA VAL A 100 7.76 -3.52 1.49
C VAL A 100 8.96 -2.66 1.89
N ASN A 101 9.80 -2.30 0.93
CA ASN A 101 11.05 -1.58 1.16
C ASN A 101 10.89 -0.04 1.28
N THR A 102 9.68 0.49 1.46
CA THR A 102 9.49 1.93 1.48
C THR A 102 9.39 2.47 2.91
N ARG A 103 10.53 2.92 3.45
CA ARG A 103 10.58 3.77 4.65
C ARG A 103 10.10 5.21 4.37
N ASN A 104 9.96 5.60 3.10
CA ASN A 104 9.52 6.94 2.72
C ASN A 104 7.99 7.08 2.85
N PRO A 105 7.48 7.90 3.79
CA PRO A 105 6.05 8.08 4.01
C PRO A 105 5.35 8.86 2.88
N ARG A 106 6.11 9.43 1.93
CA ARG A 106 5.58 10.13 0.76
C ARG A 106 5.43 9.24 -0.47
N SER A 107 6.01 8.04 -0.47
CA SER A 107 5.93 7.11 -1.61
C SER A 107 4.50 6.65 -1.85
N THR A 108 4.09 6.64 -3.12
CA THR A 108 2.76 6.19 -3.58
C THR A 108 2.90 5.15 -4.66
N VAL A 109 1.78 4.48 -5.00
CA VAL A 109 1.73 3.56 -6.14
C VAL A 109 2.24 4.26 -7.41
N GLY A 110 1.77 5.48 -7.69
CA GLY A 110 2.18 6.26 -8.86
C GLY A 110 3.68 6.54 -8.93
N THR A 111 4.31 6.87 -7.78
CA THR A 111 5.76 7.11 -7.74
C THR A 111 6.58 5.83 -7.80
N SER A 112 6.08 4.73 -7.19
CA SER A 112 6.77 3.43 -7.22
C SER A 112 6.74 2.77 -8.60
N THR A 113 5.73 3.10 -9.43
CA THR A 113 5.57 2.59 -10.80
C THR A 113 6.11 3.54 -11.87
N GLU A 114 6.65 4.69 -11.46
CA GLU A 114 7.08 5.79 -12.33
C GLU A 114 5.94 6.42 -13.18
N ILE A 115 4.71 5.93 -13.07
CA ILE A 115 3.57 6.46 -13.85
C ILE A 115 3.36 7.94 -13.52
N TYR A 116 3.49 8.32 -12.25
CA TYR A 116 3.34 9.70 -11.80
C TYR A 116 4.33 10.65 -12.47
N ASP A 117 5.56 10.20 -12.74
CA ASP A 117 6.58 11.00 -13.41
C ASP A 117 6.22 11.30 -14.87
N TYR A 118 5.65 10.32 -15.59
CA TYR A 118 5.12 10.54 -16.93
C TYR A 118 3.89 11.45 -16.93
N ILE A 119 3.01 11.32 -15.93
CA ILE A 119 1.83 12.20 -15.79
C ILE A 119 2.27 13.65 -15.51
N ARG A 120 3.27 13.87 -14.63
CA ARG A 120 3.84 15.21 -14.40
C ARG A 120 4.33 15.86 -15.69
N LEU A 121 5.09 15.10 -16.49
CA LEU A 121 5.60 15.55 -17.79
C LEU A 121 4.46 15.86 -18.74
N LEU A 122 3.41 15.04 -18.78
CA LEU A 122 2.25 15.27 -19.62
C LEU A 122 1.57 16.60 -19.27
N TYR A 123 1.30 16.84 -17.98
CA TYR A 123 0.68 18.10 -17.50
C TYR A 123 1.56 19.32 -17.74
N ALA A 124 2.87 19.18 -17.62
CA ALA A 124 3.81 20.26 -17.92
C ALA A 124 3.90 20.61 -19.42
N ARG A 125 3.61 19.64 -20.31
CA ARG A 125 3.76 19.82 -21.76
C ARG A 125 2.50 20.25 -22.49
N ILE A 126 1.34 19.71 -22.08
CA ILE A 126 0.06 19.94 -22.75
C ILE A 126 -1.04 20.43 -21.79
N GLY A 127 -0.72 20.64 -20.51
CA GLY A 127 -1.66 21.15 -19.52
C GLY A 127 -2.05 22.58 -19.80
N ARG A 128 -3.36 22.88 -19.71
CA ARG A 128 -3.92 24.23 -19.86
C ARG A 128 -4.38 24.73 -18.51
N THR A 129 -4.03 25.98 -18.17
CA THR A 129 -4.42 26.62 -16.91
C THR A 129 -5.80 27.26 -17.05
N TYR A 130 -6.63 27.10 -16.01
CA TYR A 130 -7.96 27.70 -15.96
C TYR A 130 -8.12 28.55 -14.71
N SER A 131 -8.76 29.70 -14.86
CA SER A 131 -9.07 30.56 -13.72
C SER A 131 -10.04 29.85 -12.75
N PRO A 132 -9.76 29.86 -11.44
CA PRO A 132 -10.68 29.33 -10.43
C PRO A 132 -11.95 30.20 -10.25
N ILE A 133 -11.97 31.43 -10.72
CA ILE A 133 -13.08 32.38 -10.59
C ILE A 133 -14.05 32.23 -11.76
N THR A 134 -13.57 32.38 -12.99
CA THR A 134 -14.40 32.37 -14.21
C THR A 134 -14.44 31.03 -14.90
N GLY A 135 -13.47 30.15 -14.63
CA GLY A 135 -13.33 28.87 -15.33
C GLY A 135 -12.81 28.99 -16.76
N LEU A 136 -12.42 30.19 -17.19
CA LEU A 136 -11.86 30.42 -18.53
C LEU A 136 -10.39 30.01 -18.58
N GLU A 137 -9.92 29.62 -19.78
CA GLU A 137 -8.53 29.29 -20.02
C GLU A 137 -7.63 30.53 -19.90
N VAL A 138 -6.58 30.40 -19.11
CA VAL A 138 -5.53 31.41 -18.95
C VAL A 138 -4.41 31.11 -19.94
N ARG A 139 -4.11 32.06 -20.80
CA ARG A 139 -3.04 31.94 -21.79
C ARG A 139 -2.37 33.27 -22.04
N HIS A 140 -1.16 33.24 -22.52
CA HIS A 140 -0.53 34.41 -23.08
C HIS A 140 -1.24 34.76 -24.38
N HIS A 141 -1.68 36.02 -24.50
CA HIS A 141 -2.17 36.50 -25.78
C HIS A 141 -1.00 37.12 -26.57
N ASP A 142 -0.99 36.83 -27.85
CA ASP A 142 -0.06 37.44 -28.78
C ASP A 142 -0.81 38.38 -29.79
N VAL A 143 -0.06 38.97 -30.68
CA VAL A 143 -0.62 39.83 -31.73
C VAL A 143 -1.56 39.06 -32.64
N GLY A 144 -1.27 37.75 -32.84
CA GLY A 144 -2.13 36.88 -33.66
C GLY A 144 -3.50 36.66 -33.06
N ASP A 145 -3.61 36.52 -31.73
CA ASP A 145 -4.91 36.33 -31.02
C ASP A 145 -5.79 37.58 -31.19
N VAL A 146 -5.20 38.78 -31.12
CA VAL A 146 -5.92 40.04 -31.32
C VAL A 146 -6.40 40.14 -32.77
N ILE A 147 -5.56 39.77 -33.75
CA ILE A 147 -5.93 39.76 -35.16
C ILE A 147 -7.04 38.72 -35.42
N GLU A 148 -6.98 37.56 -34.80
CA GLU A 148 -8.05 36.56 -34.90
C GLU A 148 -9.37 37.04 -34.31
N CYS A 149 -9.32 37.76 -33.19
CA CYS A 149 -10.48 38.42 -32.64
C CYS A 149 -11.07 39.45 -33.62
N VAL A 150 -10.22 40.27 -34.23
CA VAL A 150 -10.66 41.25 -35.24
C VAL A 150 -11.31 40.57 -36.46
N ARG A 151 -10.76 39.44 -36.94
CA ARG A 151 -11.32 38.59 -38.02
C ARG A 151 -12.71 38.03 -37.71
N SER A 152 -13.06 37.88 -36.44
CA SER A 152 -14.39 37.41 -36.05
C SER A 152 -15.50 38.42 -36.31
N TYR A 153 -15.14 39.70 -36.61
CA TYR A 153 -16.06 40.77 -36.89
C TYR A 153 -16.15 41.04 -38.40
N PRO A 154 -17.33 41.52 -38.88
CA PRO A 154 -17.48 41.87 -40.29
C PRO A 154 -16.51 42.96 -40.75
N ASN A 155 -15.99 42.85 -41.98
CA ASN A 155 -15.13 43.90 -42.57
C ASN A 155 -15.83 45.24 -42.53
N GLY A 156 -15.09 46.30 -42.18
CA GLY A 156 -15.59 47.67 -42.02
C GLY A 156 -16.11 48.00 -40.62
N THR A 157 -16.14 47.04 -39.69
CA THR A 157 -16.50 47.29 -38.29
C THR A 157 -15.50 48.28 -37.66
N ARG A 158 -16.01 49.28 -36.94
CA ARG A 158 -15.16 50.23 -36.24
C ARG A 158 -14.49 49.61 -35.05
N ILE A 159 -13.16 49.75 -34.94
CA ILE A 159 -12.36 49.25 -33.84
C ILE A 159 -11.43 50.34 -33.33
N ALA A 160 -11.08 50.29 -32.05
CA ALA A 160 -10.03 51.06 -31.43
C ALA A 160 -9.07 50.15 -30.67
N VAL A 161 -7.80 50.36 -30.85
CA VAL A 161 -6.71 49.71 -30.11
C VAL A 161 -6.35 50.66 -28.96
N THR A 162 -6.46 50.19 -27.72
CA THR A 162 -6.22 50.98 -26.52
C THR A 162 -5.28 50.29 -25.54
N ALA A 163 -4.64 51.10 -24.70
CA ALA A 163 -3.80 50.61 -23.62
C ALA A 163 -4.29 51.12 -22.25
N PRO A 164 -4.27 50.36 -21.19
CA PRO A 164 -4.56 50.87 -19.84
C PRO A 164 -3.54 51.94 -19.44
N ILE A 165 -3.99 52.96 -18.73
CA ILE A 165 -3.12 54.06 -18.27
C ILE A 165 -2.35 53.55 -17.03
N SER A 166 -1.05 53.46 -17.14
CA SER A 166 -0.15 53.15 -16.03
C SER A 166 0.53 54.40 -15.48
N ILE A 167 0.42 54.60 -14.17
CA ILE A 167 1.07 55.74 -13.49
C ILE A 167 2.21 55.19 -12.64
N PRO A 168 3.48 55.44 -12.99
CA PRO A 168 4.62 55.04 -12.18
C PRO A 168 4.60 55.66 -10.77
N GLU A 169 5.18 54.98 -9.80
CA GLU A 169 5.28 55.49 -8.41
C GLU A 169 5.91 56.90 -8.38
N GLY A 170 5.26 57.80 -7.64
CA GLY A 170 5.72 59.17 -7.50
C GLY A 170 5.26 60.13 -8.60
N ARG A 171 4.45 59.68 -9.59
CA ARG A 171 3.85 60.58 -10.61
C ARG A 171 2.37 60.79 -10.33
N THR A 172 1.87 61.93 -10.78
CA THR A 172 0.43 62.23 -10.81
C THR A 172 -0.16 61.90 -12.19
N LEU A 173 -1.48 61.64 -12.26
CA LEU A 173 -2.19 61.42 -13.53
C LEU A 173 -1.93 62.53 -14.51
N LEU A 174 -2.01 63.82 -14.07
CA LEU A 174 -1.77 64.98 -14.94
C LEU A 174 -0.35 64.95 -15.52
N THR A 175 0.65 64.60 -14.73
CA THR A 175 2.04 64.52 -15.22
C THR A 175 2.20 63.34 -16.22
N GLN A 176 1.47 62.27 -16.04
CA GLN A 176 1.50 61.13 -16.96
C GLN A 176 0.79 61.50 -18.29
N LEU A 177 -0.35 62.19 -18.22
CA LEU A 177 -1.03 62.64 -19.42
C LEU A 177 -0.17 63.65 -20.25
N ASP A 178 0.60 64.58 -19.61
CA ASP A 178 1.55 65.42 -20.30
C ASP A 178 2.68 64.58 -20.98
N VAL A 179 3.12 63.52 -20.38
CA VAL A 179 4.10 62.59 -21.00
C VAL A 179 3.49 61.94 -22.24
N TYR A 180 2.25 61.43 -22.14
CA TYR A 180 1.54 60.85 -23.29
C TYR A 180 1.32 61.87 -24.41
N LEU A 181 0.97 63.09 -24.08
CA LEU A 181 0.80 64.17 -25.08
C LEU A 181 2.09 64.49 -25.82
N LYS A 182 3.22 64.52 -25.08
CA LYS A 182 4.58 64.74 -25.66
C LYS A 182 5.02 63.51 -26.48
N GLY A 183 4.50 62.27 -26.15
CA GLY A 183 4.69 61.08 -26.91
C GLY A 183 3.83 60.96 -28.19
N GLY A 184 2.98 61.98 -28.46
CA GLY A 184 2.15 62.04 -29.64
C GLY A 184 0.73 61.49 -29.46
N TYR A 185 0.36 61.06 -28.30
CA TYR A 185 -0.99 60.54 -27.99
C TYR A 185 -1.91 61.75 -27.61
N THR A 186 -3.00 61.92 -28.32
CA THR A 186 -3.87 63.11 -28.16
C THR A 186 -5.21 62.78 -27.48
N ARG A 187 -5.61 61.52 -27.35
CA ARG A 187 -6.96 61.15 -26.91
C ARG A 187 -6.94 59.98 -25.96
N LEU A 188 -7.92 59.96 -25.07
CA LEU A 188 -8.30 58.83 -24.22
C LEU A 188 -9.65 58.30 -24.70
N LEU A 189 -9.92 57.00 -24.40
CA LEU A 189 -11.21 56.36 -24.60
C LEU A 189 -11.83 56.10 -23.24
N ALA A 190 -13.01 56.64 -23.00
CA ALA A 190 -13.79 56.38 -21.80
C ALA A 190 -14.53 55.02 -21.87
N LYS A 191 -14.95 54.50 -20.74
CA LYS A 191 -15.65 53.16 -20.69
C LYS A 191 -16.96 53.17 -21.47
N ASP A 192 -17.64 54.30 -21.62
CA ASP A 192 -18.84 54.46 -22.41
C ASP A 192 -18.60 54.50 -23.94
N GLY A 193 -17.32 54.47 -24.37
CA GLY A 193 -16.92 54.51 -25.76
C GLY A 193 -16.76 55.95 -26.31
N SER A 194 -16.84 56.98 -25.47
CA SER A 194 -16.61 58.36 -25.84
C SER A 194 -15.12 58.72 -25.86
N PHE A 195 -14.72 59.61 -26.82
CA PHE A 195 -13.34 60.04 -26.94
C PHE A 195 -13.14 61.35 -26.20
N VAL A 196 -12.13 61.45 -25.35
CA VAL A 196 -11.77 62.60 -24.55
C VAL A 196 -10.37 63.11 -24.98
N SER A 197 -10.25 64.43 -25.20
CA SER A 197 -8.95 65.07 -25.54
C SER A 197 -8.05 65.22 -24.32
N ILE A 198 -6.78 64.74 -24.40
CA ILE A 198 -5.79 64.95 -23.34
C ILE A 198 -5.48 66.43 -23.14
N GLU A 199 -5.41 67.22 -24.22
CA GLU A 199 -5.19 68.68 -24.12
C GLU A 199 -6.29 69.35 -23.33
N GLN A 200 -7.56 69.01 -23.54
CA GLN A 200 -8.70 69.55 -22.81
C GLN A 200 -8.65 69.18 -21.32
N MET A 201 -8.30 67.93 -21.00
CA MET A 201 -8.11 67.50 -19.60
C MET A 201 -6.97 68.23 -18.90
N LEU A 202 -5.88 68.52 -19.57
CA LEU A 202 -4.76 69.29 -19.03
C LEU A 202 -5.08 70.75 -18.84
N ALA A 203 -5.89 71.31 -19.74
CA ALA A 203 -6.33 72.74 -19.66
C ALA A 203 -7.35 72.98 -18.54
N ASP A 204 -8.28 72.04 -18.33
CA ASP A 204 -9.33 72.15 -17.29
C ASP A 204 -9.07 71.09 -16.18
N LYS A 205 -8.18 71.44 -15.25
CA LYS A 205 -7.79 70.61 -14.11
C LYS A 205 -8.93 70.22 -13.16
N SER A 206 -10.06 70.95 -13.24
CA SER A 206 -11.22 70.67 -12.39
C SER A 206 -12.04 69.51 -12.87
N ASN A 207 -11.92 69.11 -14.14
CA ASN A 207 -12.58 67.95 -14.76
C ASN A 207 -11.69 66.71 -14.88
N CYS A 208 -10.49 66.73 -14.30
CA CYS A 208 -9.62 65.57 -14.30
C CYS A 208 -10.12 64.53 -13.28
N PRO A 209 -10.37 63.26 -13.70
CA PRO A 209 -10.82 62.21 -12.78
C PRO A 209 -9.77 61.93 -11.68
N PRO A 210 -10.23 61.56 -10.48
CA PRO A 210 -9.30 61.32 -9.35
C PRO A 210 -8.47 60.03 -9.53
N ASN A 211 -8.87 59.17 -10.44
CA ASN A 211 -8.19 57.87 -10.74
C ASN A 211 -8.26 57.57 -12.26
N THR A 212 -7.54 56.54 -12.69
CA THR A 212 -7.43 56.06 -14.08
C THR A 212 -8.54 55.09 -14.50
N ASP A 213 -9.37 54.59 -13.56
CA ASP A 213 -10.30 53.47 -13.75
C ASP A 213 -11.40 53.67 -14.80
N GLY A 214 -11.52 54.85 -15.30
CA GLY A 214 -12.55 55.21 -16.29
C GLY A 214 -12.07 55.38 -17.72
N TYR A 215 -10.73 55.36 -17.98
CA TYR A 215 -10.15 55.77 -19.26
C TYR A 215 -8.99 54.88 -19.66
N ASP A 216 -8.89 54.56 -20.97
CA ASP A 216 -7.74 53.95 -21.61
C ASP A 216 -7.05 54.94 -22.56
N LEU A 217 -5.74 54.78 -22.72
CA LEU A 217 -4.96 55.52 -23.73
C LEU A 217 -5.32 55.00 -25.11
N LEU A 218 -5.81 55.87 -25.97
CA LEU A 218 -6.12 55.52 -27.37
C LEU A 218 -4.84 55.46 -28.19
N ILE A 219 -4.49 54.31 -28.71
CA ILE A 219 -3.32 54.07 -29.58
C ILE A 219 -3.71 54.38 -31.02
N ASP A 220 -4.74 53.66 -31.54
CA ASP A 220 -5.18 53.87 -32.91
C ASP A 220 -6.69 53.60 -33.07
N ARG A 221 -7.27 54.16 -34.14
CA ARG A 221 -8.67 53.92 -34.57
C ARG A 221 -8.67 53.36 -35.97
N LEU A 222 -9.20 52.20 -36.14
CA LEU A 222 -9.14 51.41 -37.36
C LEU A 222 -10.53 50.89 -37.73
N THR A 223 -10.65 50.35 -38.91
CA THR A 223 -11.75 49.48 -39.30
C THR A 223 -11.24 48.07 -39.42
N ALA A 224 -12.03 47.10 -39.00
CA ALA A 224 -11.72 45.68 -39.14
C ALA A 224 -11.57 45.37 -40.63
N ASP A 225 -10.34 45.27 -41.11
CA ASP A 225 -9.98 44.81 -42.44
C ASP A 225 -8.67 44.03 -42.33
N THR A 226 -8.80 42.71 -42.40
CA THR A 226 -7.66 41.81 -42.26
C THR A 226 -7.26 41.15 -43.61
N GLU A 227 -7.94 41.51 -44.70
CA GLU A 227 -7.65 41.03 -46.04
C GLU A 227 -6.67 41.94 -46.77
N ASP A 228 -6.72 43.26 -46.48
CA ASP A 228 -5.77 44.24 -47.01
C ASP A 228 -4.44 44.20 -46.24
N LYS A 229 -3.34 44.09 -46.96
CA LYS A 229 -1.99 43.96 -46.35
C LYS A 229 -1.55 45.21 -45.58
N ASP A 230 -1.89 46.40 -46.10
CA ASP A 230 -1.47 47.65 -45.48
C ASP A 230 -2.28 47.88 -44.19
N SER A 231 -3.56 47.57 -44.19
CA SER A 231 -4.43 47.62 -43.03
C SER A 231 -4.01 46.62 -41.94
N LEU A 232 -3.62 45.41 -42.35
CA LEU A 232 -3.12 44.39 -41.44
C LEU A 232 -1.76 44.80 -40.81
N SER A 233 -0.84 45.40 -41.60
CA SER A 233 0.44 45.86 -41.10
C SER A 233 0.24 46.97 -40.05
N ARG A 234 -0.60 47.95 -40.34
CA ARG A 234 -0.93 49.03 -39.40
C ARG A 234 -1.61 48.51 -38.13
N LEU A 235 -2.53 47.56 -38.25
CA LEU A 235 -3.19 46.95 -37.11
C LEU A 235 -2.13 46.23 -36.22
N THR A 236 -1.20 45.49 -36.83
CA THR A 236 -0.10 44.82 -36.14
C THR A 236 0.77 45.80 -35.35
N GLU A 237 1.21 46.89 -35.97
CA GLU A 237 2.03 47.94 -35.34
C GLU A 237 1.26 48.61 -34.17
N SER A 238 -0.04 48.87 -34.37
CA SER A 238 -0.89 49.47 -33.34
C SER A 238 -1.07 48.53 -32.14
N ILE A 239 -1.23 47.23 -32.35
CA ILE A 239 -1.33 46.20 -31.31
C ILE A 239 0.00 46.12 -30.53
N GLU A 240 1.14 46.06 -31.22
CA GLU A 240 2.45 46.04 -30.59
C GLU A 240 2.70 47.28 -29.72
N THR A 241 2.33 48.45 -30.24
CA THR A 241 2.41 49.71 -29.50
C THR A 241 1.49 49.73 -28.28
N ALA A 242 0.28 49.15 -28.40
CA ALA A 242 -0.64 49.05 -27.27
C ALA A 242 -0.12 48.13 -26.17
N PHE A 243 0.44 46.97 -26.51
CA PHE A 243 1.08 46.11 -25.54
C PHE A 243 2.30 46.74 -24.87
N PHE A 244 3.07 47.56 -25.64
CA PHE A 244 4.22 48.27 -25.07
C PHE A 244 3.80 49.34 -24.06
N GLU A 245 2.88 50.23 -24.45
CA GLU A 245 2.40 51.34 -23.59
C GLU A 245 1.54 50.84 -22.41
N GLY A 246 0.81 49.74 -22.59
CA GLY A 246 0.00 49.10 -21.54
C GLY A 246 0.77 48.12 -20.67
N HIS A 247 2.13 48.08 -20.73
CA HIS A 247 2.95 47.14 -19.95
C HIS A 247 2.46 45.71 -20.09
N GLU A 248 2.43 45.20 -21.35
CA GLU A 248 2.00 43.82 -21.73
C GLU A 248 0.49 43.61 -21.71
N THR A 249 -0.32 44.62 -21.45
CA THR A 249 -1.79 44.54 -21.51
C THR A 249 -2.36 45.52 -22.53
N MET A 250 -3.45 45.16 -23.21
CA MET A 250 -4.15 46.02 -24.12
C MET A 250 -5.66 45.70 -24.14
N THR A 251 -6.47 46.69 -24.62
CA THR A 251 -7.90 46.45 -24.83
C THR A 251 -8.24 46.79 -26.28
N LEU A 252 -8.90 45.81 -26.97
CA LEU A 252 -9.53 46.04 -28.24
C LEU A 252 -11.00 46.46 -27.99
N VAL A 253 -11.40 47.63 -28.48
CA VAL A 253 -12.76 48.09 -28.34
C VAL A 253 -13.43 48.09 -29.71
N VAL A 254 -14.60 47.46 -29.78
CA VAL A 254 -15.35 47.20 -31.02
C VAL A 254 -16.76 47.79 -30.91
N TRP A 255 -17.17 48.55 -31.92
CA TRP A 255 -18.56 49.08 -31.99
C TRP A 255 -19.39 48.22 -32.95
N THR A 256 -20.36 47.47 -32.40
CA THR A 256 -21.30 46.66 -33.17
C THR A 256 -22.72 46.89 -32.66
N ASP A 257 -23.70 47.05 -33.56
CA ASP A 257 -25.13 47.12 -33.24
C ASP A 257 -25.50 48.17 -32.18
N GLY A 258 -24.75 49.28 -32.17
CA GLY A 258 -24.94 50.35 -31.20
C GLY A 258 -24.43 50.09 -29.79
N MET A 259 -23.73 48.94 -29.59
CA MET A 259 -23.09 48.58 -28.35
C MET A 259 -21.55 48.64 -28.45
N VAL A 260 -20.89 48.90 -27.33
CA VAL A 260 -19.44 48.90 -27.22
C VAL A 260 -19.02 47.61 -26.56
N ARG A 261 -18.27 46.79 -27.30
CA ARG A 261 -17.67 45.56 -26.74
C ARG A 261 -16.18 45.78 -26.48
N ARG A 262 -15.70 45.31 -25.36
CA ARG A 262 -14.32 45.41 -24.94
C ARG A 262 -13.72 44.02 -24.80
N HIS A 263 -12.57 43.79 -25.43
CA HIS A 263 -11.79 42.57 -25.34
C HIS A 263 -10.44 42.90 -24.75
N GLU A 264 -10.17 42.37 -23.57
CA GLU A 264 -8.89 42.55 -22.89
C GLU A 264 -7.91 41.46 -23.30
N PHE A 265 -6.68 41.84 -23.62
CA PHE A 265 -5.59 40.94 -23.98
C PHE A 265 -4.39 41.23 -23.09
N SER A 266 -3.73 40.18 -22.63
CA SER A 266 -2.51 40.29 -21.80
C SER A 266 -1.45 39.33 -22.31
N LYS A 267 -0.21 39.80 -22.42
CA LYS A 267 0.98 38.97 -22.63
C LYS A 267 1.44 38.34 -21.33
N ARG A 268 0.89 38.78 -20.18
CA ARG A 268 1.16 38.17 -18.88
C ARG A 268 0.28 36.96 -18.68
N PHE A 269 0.77 36.00 -17.92
CA PHE A 269 0.00 34.84 -17.57
C PHE A 269 -0.91 35.17 -16.37
N GLU A 270 -1.96 35.94 -16.64
CA GLU A 270 -2.88 36.46 -15.61
C GLU A 270 -4.33 36.49 -16.13
N ALA A 271 -5.27 36.25 -15.21
CA ALA A 271 -6.70 36.39 -15.44
C ALA A 271 -7.41 36.71 -14.12
N ASP A 272 -8.54 37.44 -14.19
CA ASP A 272 -9.39 37.77 -13.03
C ASP A 272 -8.60 38.44 -11.86
N GLY A 273 -7.51 39.19 -12.16
CA GLY A 273 -6.65 39.80 -11.16
C GLY A 273 -5.68 38.84 -10.43
N ILE A 274 -5.57 37.60 -10.89
CA ILE A 274 -4.65 36.61 -10.36
C ILE A 274 -3.52 36.37 -11.36
N THR A 275 -2.27 36.43 -10.90
CA THR A 275 -1.10 36.05 -11.69
C THR A 275 -0.86 34.54 -11.49
N PHE A 276 -0.88 33.78 -12.56
CA PHE A 276 -0.70 32.34 -12.54
C PHE A 276 0.75 31.96 -12.77
N ILE A 277 1.10 30.74 -12.33
CA ILE A 277 2.41 30.12 -12.58
C ILE A 277 2.28 29.24 -13.83
N GLU A 278 3.21 29.39 -14.76
CA GLU A 278 3.25 28.54 -15.94
C GLU A 278 3.44 27.06 -15.56
N PRO A 279 2.71 26.14 -16.20
CA PRO A 279 2.86 24.72 -15.93
C PRO A 279 4.28 24.25 -16.15
N SER A 280 4.89 23.69 -15.11
CA SER A 280 6.22 23.11 -15.14
C SER A 280 6.24 21.76 -14.45
N GLU A 281 7.19 20.91 -14.81
CA GLU A 281 7.35 19.58 -14.19
C GLU A 281 7.48 19.67 -12.66
N GLN A 282 8.14 20.73 -12.17
CA GLN A 282 8.39 20.95 -10.75
C GLN A 282 7.12 21.31 -9.97
N MET A 283 6.18 22.01 -10.61
CA MET A 283 4.89 22.40 -10.05
C MET A 283 4.04 21.19 -9.62
N PHE A 284 4.19 20.06 -10.33
CA PHE A 284 3.47 18.83 -10.05
C PHE A 284 4.27 17.82 -9.21
N ASN A 285 5.40 18.22 -8.63
CA ASN A 285 6.23 17.35 -7.81
C ASN A 285 6.04 17.65 -6.31
N PHE A 286 5.25 16.83 -5.64
CA PHE A 286 5.00 16.98 -4.19
C PHE A 286 6.21 16.63 -3.31
N ASN A 287 7.28 16.06 -3.85
CA ASN A 287 8.55 15.82 -3.15
C ASN A 287 9.52 17.03 -3.23
N ASN A 288 9.17 18.04 -4.03
CA ASN A 288 9.94 19.26 -4.17
C ASN A 288 9.20 20.42 -3.46
N PRO A 289 9.86 21.28 -2.69
CA PRO A 289 9.23 22.44 -2.05
C PRO A 289 8.47 23.36 -3.02
N TYR A 290 8.87 23.39 -4.30
CA TYR A 290 8.21 24.20 -5.32
C TYR A 290 6.81 23.71 -5.69
N GLY A 291 6.58 22.39 -5.71
CA GLY A 291 5.28 21.78 -6.03
C GLY A 291 4.49 21.34 -4.79
N ALA A 292 5.16 21.13 -3.67
CA ALA A 292 4.53 20.66 -2.44
C ALA A 292 3.58 21.70 -1.84
N CYS A 293 2.48 21.24 -1.26
CA CYS A 293 1.60 22.08 -0.47
C CYS A 293 2.37 22.72 0.70
N PRO A 294 2.34 24.04 0.89
CA PRO A 294 3.14 24.73 1.92
C PRO A 294 2.72 24.37 3.35
N ARG A 295 1.50 23.89 3.57
CA ARG A 295 1.01 23.51 4.91
C ARG A 295 1.45 22.11 5.34
N CYS A 296 1.37 21.14 4.44
CA CYS A 296 1.68 19.73 4.74
C CYS A 296 2.99 19.23 4.12
N GLU A 297 3.74 20.09 3.41
CA GLU A 297 5.03 19.79 2.80
C GLU A 297 5.03 18.51 1.95
N GLY A 298 3.93 18.26 1.22
CA GLY A 298 3.78 17.09 0.37
C GLY A 298 3.31 15.80 1.07
N PHE A 299 2.98 15.84 2.36
CA PHE A 299 2.44 14.67 3.08
C PHE A 299 0.95 14.43 2.84
N GLY A 300 0.19 15.46 2.43
CA GLY A 300 -1.26 15.40 2.23
C GLY A 300 -2.07 15.38 3.53
N ARG A 301 -1.39 15.22 4.67
CA ARG A 301 -1.99 15.18 6.02
C ARG A 301 -1.21 16.06 6.97
N THR A 302 -1.90 16.56 8.00
CA THR A 302 -1.32 17.35 9.09
C THR A 302 -1.71 16.73 10.42
N MET A 303 -0.95 17.04 11.47
CA MET A 303 -1.37 16.73 12.83
C MET A 303 -2.47 17.71 13.23
N GLY A 304 -3.66 17.20 13.44
CA GLY A 304 -4.84 17.97 13.83
C GLY A 304 -5.73 17.19 14.78
N ILE A 305 -6.87 17.76 15.15
CA ILE A 305 -7.89 17.05 15.94
C ILE A 305 -8.65 16.11 15.00
N SER A 306 -8.64 14.82 15.33
CA SER A 306 -9.30 13.79 14.51
C SER A 306 -10.78 13.68 14.89
N GLU A 307 -11.65 13.81 13.87
CA GLU A 307 -13.09 13.59 14.04
C GLU A 307 -13.39 12.19 14.58
N ASP A 308 -12.73 11.17 14.07
CA ASP A 308 -12.92 9.77 14.49
C ASP A 308 -12.51 9.52 15.95
N LEU A 309 -11.55 10.31 16.47
CA LEU A 309 -11.15 10.23 17.89
C LEU A 309 -12.11 11.01 18.79
N VAL A 310 -12.67 12.11 18.30
CA VAL A 310 -13.63 12.94 19.04
C VAL A 310 -15.02 12.29 19.04
N VAL A 311 -15.45 11.72 17.93
CA VAL A 311 -16.74 11.03 17.75
C VAL A 311 -16.49 9.58 17.29
N PRO A 312 -16.01 8.71 18.19
CA PRO A 312 -15.66 7.33 17.83
C PRO A 312 -16.88 6.45 17.51
N ASN A 313 -18.06 6.85 17.93
CA ASN A 313 -19.31 6.17 17.62
C ASN A 313 -20.33 7.16 17.06
N SER A 314 -20.44 7.19 15.76
CA SER A 314 -21.33 8.08 15.02
C SER A 314 -22.82 7.68 15.09
N SER A 315 -23.15 6.50 15.66
CA SER A 315 -24.54 6.08 15.90
C SER A 315 -25.14 6.72 17.15
N LEU A 316 -24.29 7.29 18.02
CA LEU A 316 -24.75 8.03 19.20
C LEU A 316 -25.11 9.47 18.80
N SER A 317 -26.05 10.05 19.55
CA SER A 317 -26.36 11.47 19.48
C SER A 317 -25.42 12.30 20.36
N VAL A 318 -25.38 13.60 20.16
CA VAL A 318 -24.62 14.51 21.06
C VAL A 318 -25.12 14.40 22.48
N TYR A 319 -26.44 14.19 22.65
CA TYR A 319 -27.06 13.96 23.95
C TYR A 319 -26.58 12.65 24.61
N ASP A 320 -26.37 11.59 23.82
CA ASP A 320 -25.92 10.27 24.28
C ASP A 320 -24.37 10.15 24.32
N ASP A 321 -23.66 11.25 24.49
CA ASP A 321 -22.19 11.30 24.56
C ASP A 321 -21.42 10.86 23.31
N ALA A 322 -21.92 11.16 22.10
CA ALA A 322 -21.16 10.95 20.87
C ALA A 322 -19.81 11.67 20.91
N VAL A 323 -19.77 12.90 21.48
CA VAL A 323 -18.56 13.73 21.61
C VAL A 323 -17.82 13.35 22.90
N VAL A 324 -16.85 12.45 22.78
CA VAL A 324 -16.16 11.87 23.95
C VAL A 324 -15.18 12.82 24.64
N CYS A 325 -14.72 13.87 23.99
CA CYS A 325 -13.85 14.87 24.62
C CYS A 325 -14.56 15.71 25.69
N TRP A 326 -15.88 15.71 25.73
CA TRP A 326 -16.69 16.40 26.73
C TRP A 326 -17.10 15.50 27.94
N ARG A 327 -16.59 14.26 27.98
CA ARG A 327 -16.85 13.35 29.12
C ARG A 327 -16.04 13.78 30.36
N GLY A 328 -16.57 13.53 31.52
CA GLY A 328 -15.97 13.86 32.82
C GLY A 328 -16.52 15.14 33.44
N GLU A 329 -16.35 15.30 34.75
CA GLU A 329 -17.00 16.36 35.55
C GLU A 329 -16.72 17.77 35.01
N VAL A 330 -15.48 18.08 34.69
CA VAL A 330 -15.08 19.42 34.23
C VAL A 330 -15.48 19.66 32.77
N MET A 331 -15.27 18.67 31.89
CA MET A 331 -15.51 18.83 30.46
C MET A 331 -16.98 18.73 30.07
N SER A 332 -17.82 18.09 30.92
CA SER A 332 -19.26 18.00 30.69
C SER A 332 -19.98 19.36 30.70
N GLN A 333 -19.34 20.42 31.23
CA GLN A 333 -19.88 21.77 31.16
C GLN A 333 -20.04 22.23 29.69
N TRP A 334 -19.08 21.93 28.83
CA TRP A 334 -19.13 22.24 27.38
C TRP A 334 -20.33 21.58 26.69
N LYS A 335 -20.66 20.33 27.09
CA LYS A 335 -21.84 19.63 26.58
C LYS A 335 -23.13 20.33 27.05
N ARG A 336 -23.21 20.71 28.35
CA ARG A 336 -24.36 21.43 28.90
C ARG A 336 -24.58 22.77 28.20
N ASP A 337 -23.50 23.51 28.01
CA ASP A 337 -23.57 24.82 27.35
C ASP A 337 -24.04 24.67 25.90
N PHE A 338 -23.54 23.65 25.18
CA PHE A 338 -24.01 23.32 23.82
C PHE A 338 -25.49 22.96 23.78
N ILE A 339 -25.98 22.12 24.72
CA ILE A 339 -27.41 21.75 24.80
C ILE A 339 -28.29 22.97 24.97
N HIS A 340 -27.88 23.94 25.83
CA HIS A 340 -28.60 25.20 25.99
C HIS A 340 -28.68 26.01 24.68
N ILE A 341 -27.60 26.08 23.96
CA ILE A 341 -27.52 26.83 22.68
C ILE A 341 -28.29 26.09 21.58
N ALA A 342 -28.23 24.75 21.57
CA ALA A 342 -28.95 23.91 20.64
C ALA A 342 -30.46 24.15 20.66
N ALA A 343 -31.01 24.43 21.86
CA ALA A 343 -32.41 24.79 22.00
C ALA A 343 -32.80 26.08 21.24
N HIS A 344 -31.87 27.01 21.03
CA HIS A 344 -32.11 28.25 20.33
C HIS A 344 -31.75 28.18 18.84
N THR A 345 -30.97 27.16 18.40
CA THR A 345 -30.48 27.00 17.01
C THR A 345 -31.18 25.88 16.24
N SER A 346 -32.22 25.27 16.86
CA SER A 346 -32.93 24.11 16.28
C SER A 346 -32.01 22.92 15.93
N PHE A 347 -30.87 22.78 16.62
CA PHE A 347 -29.94 21.66 16.40
C PHE A 347 -30.54 20.36 16.99
N PRO A 348 -30.59 19.25 16.22
CA PRO A 348 -31.23 18.01 16.68
C PRO A 348 -30.31 17.19 17.58
N ILE A 349 -30.22 17.53 18.88
CA ILE A 349 -29.32 16.92 19.88
C ILE A 349 -29.51 15.42 20.08
N HIS A 350 -30.69 14.88 19.80
CA HIS A 350 -31.02 13.45 19.93
C HIS A 350 -30.83 12.66 18.61
N ARG A 351 -30.49 13.34 17.51
CA ARG A 351 -30.24 12.66 16.24
C ARG A 351 -28.84 12.05 16.27
N PRO A 352 -28.65 10.80 15.78
CA PRO A 352 -27.32 10.21 15.60
C PRO A 352 -26.38 11.13 14.81
N TYR A 353 -25.10 11.21 15.23
CA TYR A 353 -24.12 12.09 14.60
C TYR A 353 -23.99 11.85 13.09
N ARG A 354 -24.10 10.58 12.64
CA ARG A 354 -24.05 10.21 11.22
C ARG A 354 -25.20 10.78 10.39
N GLU A 355 -26.33 11.07 11.00
CA GLU A 355 -27.55 11.59 10.35
C GLU A 355 -27.61 13.11 10.35
N LEU A 356 -26.64 13.80 10.98
CA LEU A 356 -26.52 15.24 10.94
C LEU A 356 -26.13 15.71 9.55
N THR A 357 -26.76 16.80 9.09
CA THR A 357 -26.36 17.47 7.84
C THR A 357 -24.99 18.13 7.97
N ASP A 358 -24.34 18.43 6.85
CA ASP A 358 -23.01 19.06 6.84
C ASP A 358 -23.04 20.43 7.55
N ASP A 359 -24.12 21.21 7.39
CA ASP A 359 -24.31 22.47 8.11
C ASP A 359 -24.45 22.27 9.63
N GLN A 360 -25.14 21.22 10.06
CA GLN A 360 -25.25 20.86 11.47
C GLN A 360 -23.91 20.39 12.05
N LYS A 361 -23.18 19.59 11.32
CA LYS A 361 -21.80 19.21 11.70
C LYS A 361 -20.89 20.43 11.76
N LYS A 362 -20.97 21.31 10.77
CA LYS A 362 -20.21 22.55 10.76
C LYS A 362 -20.51 23.43 11.97
N LEU A 363 -21.77 23.59 12.35
CA LEU A 363 -22.17 24.30 13.57
C LEU A 363 -21.59 23.65 14.83
N LEU A 364 -21.59 22.33 14.92
CA LEU A 364 -21.03 21.60 16.06
C LEU A 364 -19.51 21.75 16.17
N TRP A 365 -18.81 21.74 15.05
CA TRP A 365 -17.35 21.81 15.00
C TRP A 365 -16.80 23.23 15.01
N GLU A 366 -17.30 24.10 14.17
CA GLU A 366 -16.81 25.48 14.03
C GLU A 366 -17.52 26.47 14.95
N GLY A 367 -18.75 26.12 15.37
CA GLY A 367 -19.56 26.99 16.23
C GLY A 367 -20.23 28.14 15.48
N ASN A 368 -20.63 29.13 16.26
CA ASN A 368 -21.18 30.40 15.81
C ASN A 368 -20.79 31.53 16.80
N THR A 369 -21.35 32.73 16.66
CA THR A 369 -21.05 33.85 17.55
C THR A 369 -21.36 33.58 19.02
N ALA A 370 -22.27 32.67 19.34
CA ALA A 370 -22.67 32.31 20.70
C ALA A 370 -21.98 31.05 21.24
N TRP A 371 -21.39 30.24 20.36
CA TRP A 371 -20.77 28.96 20.67
C TRP A 371 -19.47 28.75 19.88
N PRO A 372 -18.32 28.50 20.54
CA PRO A 372 -17.03 28.39 19.88
C PRO A 372 -16.79 27.05 19.18
N GLY A 373 -17.72 26.10 19.24
CA GLY A 373 -17.62 24.79 18.64
C GLY A 373 -16.63 23.83 19.34
N ILE A 374 -16.50 22.64 18.78
CA ILE A 374 -15.48 21.69 19.21
C ILE A 374 -14.07 22.24 18.95
N ASN A 375 -13.87 22.97 17.85
CA ASN A 375 -12.58 23.61 17.56
C ASN A 375 -12.20 24.60 18.67
N GLY A 376 -13.11 25.48 19.09
CA GLY A 376 -12.88 26.40 20.21
C GLY A 376 -12.61 25.70 21.54
N PHE A 377 -13.22 24.53 21.78
CA PHE A 377 -12.87 23.71 22.94
C PHE A 377 -11.39 23.29 22.91
N PHE A 378 -10.90 22.82 21.75
CA PHE A 378 -9.50 22.41 21.64
C PHE A 378 -8.55 23.61 21.65
N GLU A 379 -8.92 24.75 21.08
CA GLU A 379 -8.16 26.01 21.20
C GLU A 379 -8.03 26.40 22.67
N TRP A 380 -9.11 26.32 23.45
CA TRP A 380 -9.07 26.55 24.88
C TRP A 380 -8.14 25.55 25.58
N ILE A 381 -8.20 24.24 25.26
CA ILE A 381 -7.26 23.24 25.79
C ILE A 381 -5.80 23.62 25.47
N GLU A 382 -5.53 24.13 24.28
CA GLU A 382 -4.19 24.56 23.87
C GLU A 382 -3.67 25.72 24.73
N THR A 383 -4.52 26.62 25.19
CA THR A 383 -4.11 27.67 26.14
C THR A 383 -3.72 27.11 27.52
N GLN A 384 -4.23 25.96 27.90
CA GLN A 384 -4.01 25.28 29.19
C GLN A 384 -2.87 24.25 29.19
N GLN A 385 -2.04 24.19 28.13
CA GLN A 385 -0.99 23.18 27.99
C GLN A 385 0.10 23.19 29.07
N HIS A 386 0.17 24.26 29.90
CA HIS A 386 1.03 24.30 31.09
C HIS A 386 0.67 23.19 32.12
N LYS A 387 -0.54 22.64 32.10
CA LYS A 387 -0.99 21.54 32.96
C LYS A 387 -0.87 20.19 32.21
N ILE A 388 -0.23 19.21 32.83
CA ILE A 388 0.04 17.88 32.24
C ILE A 388 -1.26 17.21 31.75
N GLN A 389 -2.33 17.29 32.51
CA GLN A 389 -3.63 16.67 32.19
C GLN A 389 -4.20 17.15 30.84
N TYR A 390 -4.07 18.43 30.51
CA TYR A 390 -4.56 18.97 29.23
C TYR A 390 -3.65 18.62 28.06
N ARG A 391 -2.32 18.49 28.28
CA ARG A 391 -1.41 17.95 27.26
C ARG A 391 -1.74 16.50 26.91
N VAL A 392 -2.02 15.67 27.91
CA VAL A 392 -2.43 14.27 27.71
C VAL A 392 -3.78 14.20 27.00
N LEU A 393 -4.74 15.04 27.40
CA LEU A 393 -6.05 15.12 26.77
C LEU A 393 -5.93 15.51 25.30
N LEU A 394 -5.15 16.55 24.97
CA LEU A 394 -4.93 17.00 23.60
C LEU A 394 -4.23 15.92 22.75
N ALA A 395 -3.21 15.26 23.31
CA ALA A 395 -2.49 14.18 22.62
C ALA A 395 -3.42 12.99 22.28
N ARG A 396 -4.42 12.72 23.13
CA ARG A 396 -5.40 11.65 22.91
C ARG A 396 -6.29 11.88 21.67
N PHE A 397 -6.59 13.15 21.35
CA PHE A 397 -7.48 13.51 20.25
C PHE A 397 -6.73 14.00 19.00
N ARG A 398 -5.41 14.19 19.09
CA ARG A 398 -4.58 14.49 17.92
C ARG A 398 -4.35 13.24 17.08
N GLY A 399 -4.58 13.42 15.78
CA GLY A 399 -4.35 12.38 14.77
C GLY A 399 -3.88 12.98 13.45
N LYS A 400 -3.61 12.11 12.48
CA LYS A 400 -3.30 12.55 11.11
C LYS A 400 -4.61 12.87 10.39
N THR A 401 -4.92 14.14 10.24
CA THR A 401 -6.07 14.66 9.51
C THR A 401 -5.69 15.06 8.09
N LEU A 402 -6.67 15.11 7.18
CA LEU A 402 -6.44 15.66 5.85
C LEU A 402 -5.98 17.11 5.94
N CYS A 403 -5.03 17.49 5.12
CA CYS A 403 -4.55 18.87 5.08
C CYS A 403 -5.69 19.81 4.63
N PRO A 404 -6.01 20.88 5.38
CA PRO A 404 -7.13 21.78 5.04
C PRO A 404 -6.89 22.61 3.77
N ILE A 405 -5.64 22.72 3.30
CA ILE A 405 -5.32 23.49 2.08
C ILE A 405 -5.38 22.59 0.85
N CYS A 406 -4.69 21.46 0.86
CA CYS A 406 -4.59 20.61 -0.34
C CYS A 406 -5.59 19.45 -0.33
N HIS A 407 -6.38 19.26 0.71
CA HIS A 407 -7.38 18.19 0.83
C HIS A 407 -6.88 16.79 0.47
N GLY A 408 -5.58 16.53 0.73
CA GLY A 408 -4.93 15.25 0.44
C GLY A 408 -4.18 15.18 -0.89
N SER A 409 -4.32 16.16 -1.80
CA SER A 409 -3.61 16.17 -3.09
C SER A 409 -2.09 16.27 -2.99
N ARG A 410 -1.57 16.75 -1.84
CA ARG A 410 -0.13 16.98 -1.54
C ARG A 410 0.51 18.12 -2.32
N LEU A 411 -0.14 18.58 -3.38
CA LEU A 411 0.32 19.67 -4.23
C LEU A 411 -0.20 21.01 -3.70
N ARG A 412 0.44 22.07 -4.13
CA ARG A 412 -0.07 23.43 -3.93
C ARG A 412 -1.35 23.63 -4.74
N PRO A 413 -2.27 24.53 -4.31
CA PRO A 413 -3.56 24.75 -4.97
C PRO A 413 -3.42 25.11 -6.45
N GLU A 414 -2.39 25.87 -6.83
CA GLU A 414 -2.15 26.33 -8.19
C GLU A 414 -1.99 25.18 -9.19
N ALA A 415 -1.49 24.01 -8.73
CA ALA A 415 -1.36 22.83 -9.57
C ALA A 415 -2.74 22.26 -10.00
N THR A 416 -3.81 22.52 -9.24
CA THR A 416 -5.17 22.05 -9.55
C THR A 416 -5.87 22.90 -10.62
N TYR A 417 -5.33 24.09 -10.90
CA TYR A 417 -5.84 24.95 -11.97
C TYR A 417 -5.45 24.44 -13.36
N VAL A 418 -4.42 23.59 -13.43
CA VAL A 418 -3.95 23.01 -14.70
C VAL A 418 -4.71 21.73 -15.02
N ARG A 419 -5.28 21.65 -16.21
CA ARG A 419 -6.11 20.54 -16.64
C ARG A 419 -5.63 19.94 -17.96
N VAL A 420 -5.80 18.63 -18.11
CA VAL A 420 -5.65 17.87 -19.35
C VAL A 420 -6.94 17.11 -19.56
N GLY A 421 -7.57 17.22 -20.71
CA GLY A 421 -8.87 16.58 -20.96
C GLY A 421 -9.95 16.95 -19.93
N GLY A 422 -9.92 18.18 -19.40
CA GLY A 422 -10.87 18.70 -18.41
C GLY A 422 -10.61 18.28 -16.95
N LYS A 423 -9.60 17.43 -16.67
CA LYS A 423 -9.28 16.96 -15.31
C LYS A 423 -7.92 17.49 -14.84
N ASP A 424 -7.83 17.86 -13.56
CA ASP A 424 -6.58 18.17 -12.87
C ASP A 424 -5.82 16.89 -12.48
N ILE A 425 -4.53 17.05 -12.17
CA ILE A 425 -3.66 15.89 -11.85
C ILE A 425 -4.12 15.13 -10.60
N SER A 426 -4.69 15.82 -9.59
CA SER A 426 -5.16 15.18 -8.36
C SER A 426 -6.36 14.29 -8.62
N SER A 427 -7.28 14.76 -9.46
CA SER A 427 -8.47 14.01 -9.86
C SER A 427 -8.12 12.72 -10.61
N ILE A 428 -7.10 12.76 -11.50
CA ILE A 428 -6.73 11.54 -12.25
C ILE A 428 -5.95 10.53 -11.42
N VAL A 429 -5.09 10.97 -10.50
CA VAL A 429 -4.33 10.02 -9.67
C VAL A 429 -5.18 9.36 -8.59
N SER A 430 -6.34 9.93 -8.24
CA SER A 430 -7.32 9.34 -7.34
C SER A 430 -8.26 8.34 -8.02
N MET A 431 -8.25 8.27 -9.35
CA MET A 431 -8.99 7.23 -10.09
C MET A 431 -8.36 5.86 -9.90
N THR A 432 -9.18 4.80 -10.02
CA THR A 432 -8.63 3.45 -10.07
C THR A 432 -7.78 3.25 -11.33
N VAL A 433 -6.80 2.38 -11.27
CA VAL A 433 -5.91 2.07 -12.41
C VAL A 433 -6.73 1.67 -13.64
N SER A 434 -7.79 0.86 -13.47
CA SER A 434 -8.66 0.43 -14.57
C SER A 434 -9.44 1.60 -15.19
N ASP A 435 -10.03 2.48 -14.35
CA ASP A 435 -10.77 3.64 -14.83
C ASP A 435 -9.83 4.69 -15.44
N LEU A 436 -8.65 4.86 -14.87
CA LEU A 436 -7.61 5.75 -15.38
C LEU A 436 -7.11 5.30 -16.77
N ARG A 437 -6.89 4.00 -16.93
CA ARG A 437 -6.53 3.39 -18.24
C ARG A 437 -7.60 3.65 -19.28
N GLN A 438 -8.88 3.46 -18.91
CA GLN A 438 -9.99 3.75 -19.81
C GLN A 438 -10.02 5.24 -20.17
N TRP A 439 -9.87 6.12 -19.18
CA TRP A 439 -9.85 7.57 -19.41
C TRP A 439 -8.73 8.01 -20.39
N PHE A 440 -7.51 7.47 -20.24
CA PHE A 440 -6.41 7.77 -21.16
C PHE A 440 -6.66 7.23 -22.58
N ASN A 441 -7.33 6.08 -22.72
CA ASN A 441 -7.72 5.52 -24.02
C ASN A 441 -8.80 6.38 -24.72
N ASP A 442 -9.71 6.95 -23.95
CA ASP A 442 -10.79 7.80 -24.44
C ASP A 442 -10.38 9.27 -24.62
N LEU A 443 -9.18 9.65 -24.16
CA LEU A 443 -8.67 11.02 -24.19
C LEU A 443 -8.48 11.50 -25.65
N ARG A 444 -9.19 12.54 -26.00
CA ARG A 444 -9.08 13.19 -27.30
C ARG A 444 -8.32 14.49 -27.15
N LEU A 445 -7.23 14.63 -27.86
CA LEU A 445 -6.36 15.79 -27.85
C LEU A 445 -6.38 16.44 -29.26
N GLU A 446 -6.09 17.70 -29.31
CA GLU A 446 -5.80 18.41 -30.55
C GLU A 446 -4.55 17.82 -31.23
N ARG A 447 -4.43 17.98 -32.54
CA ARG A 447 -3.36 17.34 -33.33
C ARG A 447 -1.97 17.62 -32.75
N ARG A 448 -1.68 18.88 -32.42
CA ARG A 448 -0.39 19.33 -31.87
C ARG A 448 -0.13 18.66 -30.52
N ASP A 449 -1.09 18.71 -29.61
CA ASP A 449 -0.96 18.13 -28.27
C ASP A 449 -0.83 16.59 -28.35
N SER A 450 -1.52 15.94 -29.29
CA SER A 450 -1.41 14.52 -29.56
C SER A 450 -0.01 14.11 -30.03
N GLU A 451 0.61 14.88 -30.90
CA GLU A 451 1.97 14.63 -31.38
C GLU A 451 2.99 14.78 -30.22
N ILE A 452 2.85 15.81 -29.37
CA ILE A 452 3.72 16.03 -28.21
C ILE A 452 3.55 14.92 -27.16
N ALA A 453 2.32 14.50 -26.91
CA ALA A 453 1.97 13.55 -25.86
C ALA A 453 2.16 12.07 -26.27
N ALA A 454 2.28 11.75 -27.55
CA ALA A 454 2.22 10.38 -28.09
C ALA A 454 3.10 9.39 -27.35
N ARG A 455 4.37 9.72 -27.12
CA ARG A 455 5.31 8.85 -26.40
C ARG A 455 4.94 8.71 -24.92
N LEU A 456 4.55 9.81 -24.27
CA LEU A 456 4.17 9.80 -22.85
C LEU A 456 2.91 8.95 -22.63
N LEU A 457 1.88 9.11 -23.47
CA LEU A 457 0.65 8.34 -23.42
C LEU A 457 0.89 6.85 -23.66
N SER A 458 1.80 6.49 -24.58
CA SER A 458 2.18 5.10 -24.81
C SER A 458 2.81 4.48 -23.55
N GLU A 459 3.75 5.19 -22.89
CA GLU A 459 4.39 4.71 -21.66
C GLU A 459 3.41 4.61 -20.49
N ILE A 460 2.53 5.61 -20.31
CA ILE A 460 1.49 5.59 -19.26
C ILE A 460 0.55 4.39 -19.49
N ASN A 461 0.02 4.23 -20.70
CA ASN A 461 -0.92 3.15 -21.02
C ASN A 461 -0.29 1.76 -20.85
N ASN A 462 0.96 1.57 -21.27
CA ASN A 462 1.67 0.31 -21.09
C ASN A 462 1.82 -0.05 -19.61
N ARG A 463 2.26 0.91 -18.76
CA ARG A 463 2.42 0.68 -17.32
C ARG A 463 1.09 0.45 -16.61
N LEU A 464 0.04 1.20 -16.97
CA LEU A 464 -1.30 0.98 -16.44
C LEU A 464 -1.85 -0.40 -16.85
N ALA A 465 -1.59 -0.84 -18.10
CA ALA A 465 -1.96 -2.17 -18.56
C ALA A 465 -1.27 -3.26 -17.75
N PHE A 466 0.03 -3.12 -17.45
CA PHE A 466 0.74 -4.09 -16.61
C PHE A 466 0.19 -4.17 -15.19
N LEU A 467 -0.18 -3.03 -14.58
CA LEU A 467 -0.82 -3.03 -13.26
C LEU A 467 -2.19 -3.73 -13.28
N ASP A 468 -2.96 -3.53 -14.32
CA ASP A 468 -4.27 -4.17 -14.51
C ASP A 468 -4.11 -5.69 -14.77
N ASP A 469 -3.13 -6.08 -15.61
CA ASP A 469 -2.80 -7.47 -15.92
C ASP A 469 -2.39 -8.28 -14.68
N VAL A 470 -1.67 -7.66 -13.71
CA VAL A 470 -1.32 -8.30 -12.42
C VAL A 470 -2.44 -8.24 -11.37
N GLY A 471 -3.64 -7.81 -11.75
CA GLY A 471 -4.80 -7.78 -10.86
C GLY A 471 -4.83 -6.62 -9.87
N LEU A 472 -4.14 -5.51 -10.15
CA LEU A 472 -4.09 -4.30 -9.33
C LEU A 472 -4.95 -3.16 -9.87
N GLY A 473 -5.88 -3.45 -10.78
CA GLY A 473 -6.76 -2.46 -11.41
C GLY A 473 -7.62 -1.64 -10.45
N TYR A 474 -7.88 -2.15 -9.26
CA TYR A 474 -8.64 -1.47 -8.20
C TYR A 474 -7.84 -0.44 -7.39
N LEU A 475 -6.51 -0.43 -7.49
CA LEU A 475 -5.67 0.54 -6.79
C LEU A 475 -5.76 1.93 -7.42
N THR A 476 -5.50 2.97 -6.60
CA THR A 476 -5.32 4.35 -7.06
C THR A 476 -3.84 4.72 -7.03
N LEU A 477 -3.41 5.64 -7.90
CA LEU A 477 -2.00 6.04 -7.97
C LEU A 477 -1.54 6.86 -6.76
N ASP A 478 -2.45 7.51 -6.05
CA ASP A 478 -2.19 8.31 -4.85
C ASP A 478 -2.09 7.47 -3.57
N ARG A 479 -2.48 6.19 -3.63
CA ARG A 479 -2.39 5.27 -2.48
C ARG A 479 -0.96 5.16 -1.97
N LEU A 480 -0.78 5.30 -0.66
CA LEU A 480 0.53 5.23 -0.01
C LEU A 480 1.13 3.82 -0.11
N SER A 481 2.40 3.74 -0.47
CA SER A 481 3.12 2.46 -0.59
C SER A 481 3.19 1.69 0.73
N ASN A 482 3.24 2.38 1.88
CA ASN A 482 3.25 1.76 3.20
C ASN A 482 1.88 1.21 3.66
N SER A 483 0.80 1.48 2.92
CA SER A 483 -0.53 0.93 3.17
C SER A 483 -0.85 -0.31 2.34
N LEU A 484 0.09 -0.72 1.49
CA LEU A 484 -0.04 -1.89 0.63
C LEU A 484 0.26 -3.18 1.40
N SER A 485 -0.43 -4.24 1.04
CA SER A 485 -0.06 -5.59 1.48
C SER A 485 1.26 -6.04 0.83
N GLY A 486 1.91 -7.06 1.39
CA GLY A 486 3.13 -7.64 0.82
C GLY A 486 2.93 -8.09 -0.63
N GLY A 487 1.84 -8.79 -0.91
CA GLY A 487 1.49 -9.25 -2.26
C GLY A 487 1.18 -8.11 -3.24
N GLU A 488 0.47 -7.04 -2.80
CA GLU A 488 0.25 -5.85 -3.64
C GLU A 488 1.58 -5.18 -4.01
N SER A 489 2.49 -5.01 -3.03
CA SER A 489 3.81 -4.41 -3.26
C SER A 489 4.65 -5.25 -4.22
N GLN A 490 4.66 -6.56 -4.07
CA GLN A 490 5.37 -7.48 -4.96
C GLN A 490 4.86 -7.42 -6.40
N ARG A 491 3.52 -7.37 -6.59
CA ARG A 491 2.91 -7.25 -7.92
C ARG A 491 3.19 -5.90 -8.57
N ILE A 492 3.28 -4.82 -7.79
CA ILE A 492 3.74 -3.51 -8.29
C ILE A 492 5.17 -3.63 -8.82
N ASN A 493 6.08 -4.26 -8.06
CA ASN A 493 7.46 -4.48 -8.50
C ASN A 493 7.53 -5.35 -9.75
N LEU A 494 6.67 -6.37 -9.86
CA LEU A 494 6.55 -7.21 -11.06
C LEU A 494 6.08 -6.39 -12.27
N ALA A 495 5.04 -5.57 -12.12
CA ALA A 495 4.55 -4.70 -13.18
C ALA A 495 5.61 -3.68 -13.65
N THR A 496 6.36 -3.09 -12.70
CA THR A 496 7.47 -2.17 -13.01
C THR A 496 8.59 -2.88 -13.76
N SER A 497 8.93 -4.11 -13.38
CA SER A 497 9.96 -4.93 -14.04
C SER A 497 9.56 -5.30 -15.48
N LEU A 498 8.28 -5.56 -15.74
CA LEU A 498 7.74 -5.76 -17.10
C LEU A 498 7.89 -4.50 -17.95
N GLY A 499 7.69 -3.32 -17.37
CA GLY A 499 7.87 -2.03 -18.05
C GLY A 499 9.32 -1.76 -18.47
N SER A 500 10.31 -2.35 -17.79
CA SER A 500 11.74 -2.16 -18.10
C SER A 500 12.22 -2.90 -19.36
N SER A 501 11.41 -3.80 -19.93
CA SER A 501 11.69 -4.56 -21.19
C SER A 501 13.05 -5.26 -21.23
N LEU A 502 13.58 -5.68 -20.07
CA LEU A 502 14.85 -6.40 -20.01
C LEU A 502 14.71 -7.80 -20.62
N VAL A 503 15.67 -8.17 -21.48
CA VAL A 503 15.69 -9.45 -22.20
C VAL A 503 16.93 -10.26 -21.81
N GLY A 504 16.78 -11.59 -21.75
CA GLY A 504 17.89 -12.48 -21.42
C GLY A 504 18.29 -12.47 -19.96
N SER A 505 17.43 -11.99 -19.07
CA SER A 505 17.63 -11.93 -17.62
C SER A 505 17.01 -13.13 -16.89
N LEU A 506 17.42 -13.33 -15.65
CA LEU A 506 16.82 -14.29 -14.71
C LEU A 506 15.94 -13.53 -13.73
N TYR A 507 14.65 -13.79 -13.76
CA TYR A 507 13.71 -13.30 -12.76
C TYR A 507 13.47 -14.38 -11.70
N ILE A 508 13.63 -14.01 -10.43
CA ILE A 508 13.36 -14.89 -9.29
C ILE A 508 12.27 -14.26 -8.45
N LEU A 509 11.13 -14.95 -8.31
CA LEU A 509 9.97 -14.48 -7.59
C LEU A 509 9.70 -15.36 -6.37
N ASP A 510 9.35 -14.73 -5.24
CA ASP A 510 9.00 -15.42 -3.99
C ASP A 510 7.48 -15.39 -3.80
N GLU A 511 6.84 -16.53 -3.99
CA GLU A 511 5.40 -16.74 -3.77
C GLU A 511 4.49 -15.61 -4.35
N PRO A 512 4.56 -15.32 -5.65
CA PRO A 512 3.82 -14.21 -6.23
C PRO A 512 2.29 -14.38 -6.24
N SER A 513 1.76 -15.57 -5.95
CA SER A 513 0.32 -15.86 -5.82
C SER A 513 -0.30 -15.43 -4.48
N ILE A 514 0.52 -14.97 -3.52
CA ILE A 514 0.03 -14.61 -2.18
C ILE A 514 -1.10 -13.59 -2.23
N GLY A 515 -2.19 -13.90 -1.47
CA GLY A 515 -3.37 -13.04 -1.37
C GLY A 515 -4.17 -12.91 -2.69
N LEU A 516 -3.88 -13.77 -3.68
CA LEU A 516 -4.66 -13.84 -4.91
C LEU A 516 -5.82 -14.84 -4.80
N HIS A 517 -6.94 -14.43 -5.35
CA HIS A 517 -8.01 -15.36 -5.67
C HIS A 517 -7.63 -16.18 -6.92
N SER A 518 -8.08 -17.43 -7.05
CA SER A 518 -7.76 -18.30 -8.20
C SER A 518 -8.04 -17.66 -9.57
N ARG A 519 -9.05 -16.79 -9.67
CA ARG A 519 -9.31 -16.00 -10.89
C ARG A 519 -8.10 -15.09 -11.25
N ASP A 520 -7.48 -14.49 -10.25
CA ASP A 520 -6.38 -13.54 -10.47
C ASP A 520 -5.04 -14.29 -10.64
N THR A 521 -4.92 -15.52 -10.11
CA THR A 521 -3.76 -16.41 -10.34
C THR A 521 -3.57 -16.71 -11.83
N GLN A 522 -4.65 -16.93 -12.59
CA GLN A 522 -4.55 -17.16 -14.04
C GLN A 522 -3.95 -15.95 -14.78
N ARG A 523 -4.33 -14.73 -14.40
CA ARG A 523 -3.76 -13.50 -14.96
C ARG A 523 -2.25 -13.41 -14.65
N LEU A 524 -1.86 -13.76 -13.41
CA LEU A 524 -0.47 -13.81 -13.03
C LEU A 524 0.33 -14.83 -13.88
N ILE A 525 -0.22 -16.01 -14.12
CA ILE A 525 0.39 -17.02 -15.02
C ILE A 525 0.62 -16.44 -16.41
N ASP A 526 -0.35 -15.72 -16.97
CA ASP A 526 -0.21 -15.10 -18.29
C ASP A 526 0.91 -14.06 -18.32
N VAL A 527 1.06 -13.28 -17.23
CA VAL A 527 2.15 -12.33 -17.04
C VAL A 527 3.51 -13.01 -16.96
N LEU A 528 3.64 -14.08 -16.17
CA LEU A 528 4.89 -14.87 -16.06
C LEU A 528 5.27 -15.50 -17.41
N ARG A 529 4.27 -16.00 -18.16
CA ARG A 529 4.46 -16.52 -19.52
C ARG A 529 4.86 -15.42 -20.50
N ARG A 530 4.38 -14.21 -20.36
CA ARG A 530 4.80 -13.06 -21.17
C ARG A 530 6.26 -12.71 -20.92
N LEU A 531 6.69 -12.65 -19.63
CA LEU A 531 8.11 -12.48 -19.28
C LEU A 531 9.00 -13.55 -19.93
N GLN A 532 8.57 -14.80 -19.89
CA GLN A 532 9.28 -15.91 -20.51
C GLN A 532 9.39 -15.74 -22.04
N ARG A 533 8.27 -15.39 -22.73
CA ARG A 533 8.23 -15.24 -24.20
C ARG A 533 9.15 -14.15 -24.72
N ILE A 534 9.42 -13.12 -23.92
CA ILE A 534 10.38 -12.05 -24.25
C ILE A 534 11.82 -12.59 -24.25
N GLY A 535 12.07 -13.80 -23.76
CA GLY A 535 13.39 -14.44 -23.73
C GLY A 535 14.05 -14.43 -22.35
N ASN A 536 13.28 -14.29 -21.26
CA ASN A 536 13.78 -14.37 -19.90
C ASN A 536 13.62 -15.77 -19.30
N THR A 537 14.46 -16.09 -18.34
CA THR A 537 14.29 -17.24 -17.46
C THR A 537 13.50 -16.79 -16.25
N VAL A 538 12.42 -17.48 -15.92
CA VAL A 538 11.55 -17.13 -14.78
C VAL A 538 11.58 -18.28 -13.78
N VAL A 539 12.15 -18.03 -12.62
CA VAL A 539 12.18 -18.99 -11.49
C VAL A 539 11.21 -18.49 -10.42
N VAL A 540 10.26 -19.30 -10.03
CA VAL A 540 9.23 -18.96 -9.05
C VAL A 540 9.30 -19.96 -7.91
N VAL A 541 9.47 -19.46 -6.68
CA VAL A 541 9.25 -20.26 -5.47
C VAL A 541 7.76 -20.25 -5.20
N GLU A 542 7.09 -21.41 -5.26
CA GLU A 542 5.62 -21.46 -5.22
C GLU A 542 5.03 -22.76 -4.63
N HIS A 543 3.80 -22.60 -4.14
CA HIS A 543 2.98 -23.67 -3.60
C HIS A 543 1.60 -23.75 -4.25
N ASP A 544 1.24 -22.78 -5.08
CA ASP A 544 -0.05 -22.73 -5.77
C ASP A 544 -0.14 -23.81 -6.86
N GLU A 545 -1.23 -24.58 -6.85
CA GLU A 545 -1.44 -25.69 -7.77
C GLU A 545 -1.49 -25.25 -9.24
N GLU A 546 -2.14 -24.11 -9.53
CA GLU A 546 -2.33 -23.64 -10.90
C GLU A 546 -1.01 -23.19 -11.50
N ILE A 547 -0.15 -22.51 -10.73
CA ILE A 547 1.19 -22.10 -11.16
C ILE A 547 2.10 -23.31 -11.36
N MET A 548 2.07 -24.29 -10.43
CA MET A 548 2.85 -25.52 -10.59
C MET A 548 2.46 -26.32 -11.84
N ARG A 549 1.15 -26.43 -12.11
CA ARG A 549 0.65 -27.09 -13.34
C ARG A 549 0.99 -26.34 -14.60
N ALA A 550 1.08 -25.01 -14.53
CA ALA A 550 1.47 -24.15 -15.63
C ALA A 550 2.99 -24.11 -15.87
N ALA A 551 3.83 -24.64 -14.99
CA ALA A 551 5.28 -24.63 -15.13
C ALA A 551 5.78 -25.47 -16.32
N ASP A 552 6.90 -25.07 -16.91
CA ASP A 552 7.63 -25.92 -17.89
C ASP A 552 8.52 -26.94 -17.19
N TYR A 553 8.99 -26.58 -15.98
CA TYR A 553 9.94 -27.39 -15.22
C TYR A 553 9.69 -27.18 -13.73
N ILE A 554 9.73 -28.26 -12.97
CA ILE A 554 9.53 -28.25 -11.51
C ILE A 554 10.80 -28.78 -10.84
N ILE A 555 11.23 -28.11 -9.80
CA ILE A 555 12.30 -28.52 -8.89
C ILE A 555 11.66 -28.68 -7.51
N ASP A 556 11.54 -29.90 -7.02
CA ASP A 556 10.97 -30.21 -5.70
C ASP A 556 12.08 -30.44 -4.68
N VAL A 557 12.10 -29.60 -3.63
CA VAL A 557 13.12 -29.60 -2.57
C VAL A 557 12.53 -30.23 -1.32
N GLY A 558 13.18 -31.30 -0.84
CA GLY A 558 12.68 -32.06 0.31
C GLY A 558 13.70 -33.08 0.82
N PRO A 559 13.22 -34.29 1.26
CA PRO A 559 11.82 -34.70 1.38
C PRO A 559 11.04 -33.97 2.50
N ASP A 560 11.71 -33.59 3.60
CA ASP A 560 11.11 -32.96 4.78
C ASP A 560 11.66 -31.53 5.00
N ALA A 561 11.38 -30.95 6.15
CA ALA A 561 11.83 -29.62 6.54
C ALA A 561 13.13 -29.66 7.37
N GLY A 562 13.82 -28.50 7.47
CA GLY A 562 14.99 -28.31 8.29
C GLY A 562 16.14 -29.25 7.97
N GLN A 563 16.69 -29.93 9.01
CA GLN A 563 17.81 -30.85 8.84
C GLN A 563 17.46 -32.10 7.99
N ASN A 564 16.20 -32.49 7.91
CA ASN A 564 15.76 -33.62 7.10
C ASN A 564 15.43 -33.28 5.65
N GLY A 565 15.45 -31.96 5.34
CA GLY A 565 15.27 -31.42 4.00
C GLY A 565 16.59 -31.19 3.25
N GLY A 566 16.56 -30.27 2.33
CA GLY A 566 17.75 -29.73 1.64
C GLY A 566 18.32 -30.64 0.54
N THR A 567 17.50 -31.56 -0.01
CA THR A 567 17.87 -32.38 -1.17
C THR A 567 16.87 -32.17 -2.32
N ILE A 568 17.26 -32.49 -3.54
CA ILE A 568 16.33 -32.50 -4.68
C ILE A 568 15.61 -33.83 -4.74
N VAL A 569 14.31 -33.82 -4.50
CA VAL A 569 13.44 -35.01 -4.58
C VAL A 569 13.02 -35.29 -6.02
N PHE A 570 12.72 -34.18 -6.75
CA PHE A 570 12.34 -34.25 -8.15
C PHE A 570 12.88 -33.06 -8.93
N SER A 571 13.22 -33.25 -10.18
CA SER A 571 13.66 -32.21 -11.09
C SER A 571 13.32 -32.65 -12.51
N GLY A 572 12.27 -32.07 -13.10
CA GLY A 572 11.73 -32.49 -14.39
C GLY A 572 10.51 -31.71 -14.86
N THR A 573 9.89 -32.16 -15.92
CA THR A 573 8.62 -31.58 -16.43
C THR A 573 7.43 -32.05 -15.59
N PRO A 574 6.30 -31.29 -15.51
CA PRO A 574 5.10 -31.71 -14.78
C PRO A 574 4.56 -33.10 -15.21
N SER A 575 4.76 -33.50 -16.48
CA SER A 575 4.34 -34.80 -16.99
C SER A 575 5.09 -36.00 -16.39
N GLN A 576 6.25 -35.79 -15.78
CA GLN A 576 7.07 -36.81 -15.11
C GLN A 576 6.76 -36.94 -13.62
N LEU A 577 5.93 -36.10 -13.03
CA LEU A 577 5.55 -36.19 -11.60
C LEU A 577 4.98 -37.56 -11.19
N PRO A 578 4.17 -38.26 -12.02
CA PRO A 578 3.66 -39.57 -11.64
C PRO A 578 4.74 -40.62 -11.33
N GLU A 579 5.97 -40.46 -11.82
CA GLU A 579 7.09 -41.38 -11.60
C GLU A 579 7.65 -41.31 -10.17
N VAL A 580 7.35 -40.23 -9.43
CA VAL A 580 7.88 -39.97 -8.09
C VAL A 580 6.79 -39.94 -7.01
N VAL A 581 5.57 -40.35 -7.34
CA VAL A 581 4.49 -40.53 -6.36
C VAL A 581 4.94 -41.50 -5.25
N GLY A 582 4.65 -41.13 -4.00
CA GLY A 582 5.12 -41.85 -2.80
C GLY A 582 6.52 -41.44 -2.31
N LYS A 583 7.25 -40.63 -3.08
CA LYS A 583 8.55 -40.06 -2.68
C LYS A 583 8.53 -38.53 -2.54
N SER A 584 7.63 -37.89 -3.26
CA SER A 584 7.45 -36.44 -3.27
C SER A 584 6.04 -36.08 -2.80
N TYR A 585 5.93 -35.31 -1.74
CA TYR A 585 4.64 -34.77 -1.29
C TYR A 585 3.97 -33.94 -2.38
N THR A 586 4.73 -33.15 -3.11
CA THR A 586 4.23 -32.35 -4.25
C THR A 586 3.58 -33.25 -5.31
N ALA A 587 4.26 -34.33 -5.69
CA ALA A 587 3.72 -35.28 -6.66
C ALA A 587 2.47 -36.01 -6.11
N ASP A 588 2.46 -36.37 -4.83
CA ASP A 588 1.32 -37.03 -4.21
C ASP A 588 0.04 -36.20 -4.31
N TYR A 589 0.13 -34.89 -4.01
CA TYR A 589 -1.01 -33.98 -4.08
C TYR A 589 -1.40 -33.60 -5.52
N LEU A 590 -0.44 -33.30 -6.39
CA LEU A 590 -0.73 -32.91 -7.78
C LEU A 590 -1.28 -34.08 -8.62
N CYS A 591 -0.86 -35.29 -8.32
CA CYS A 591 -1.37 -36.54 -8.97
C CYS A 591 -2.62 -37.12 -8.29
N GLY A 592 -3.08 -36.54 -7.17
CA GLY A 592 -4.29 -36.97 -6.46
C GLY A 592 -4.11 -38.20 -5.55
N ALA A 593 -2.86 -38.69 -5.34
CA ALA A 593 -2.58 -39.80 -4.40
C ALA A 593 -2.85 -39.39 -2.93
N ARG A 594 -2.68 -38.06 -2.62
CA ARG A 594 -3.11 -37.46 -1.36
C ARG A 594 -4.02 -36.26 -1.63
N HIS A 595 -4.96 -36.01 -0.74
CA HIS A 595 -5.86 -34.87 -0.81
C HIS A 595 -6.30 -34.44 0.59
N ILE A 596 -6.67 -33.15 0.74
CA ILE A 596 -7.27 -32.64 1.95
C ILE A 596 -8.76 -33.04 1.94
N SER A 597 -9.17 -33.80 2.94
CA SER A 597 -10.51 -34.40 2.99
C SER A 597 -11.59 -33.35 3.30
N VAL A 598 -12.71 -33.41 2.59
CA VAL A 598 -13.88 -32.59 2.91
C VAL A 598 -14.61 -33.22 4.12
N PRO A 599 -15.01 -32.43 5.13
CA PRO A 599 -15.77 -32.93 6.27
C PRO A 599 -17.07 -33.65 5.83
N LYS A 600 -17.33 -34.85 6.38
CA LYS A 600 -18.52 -35.62 6.03
C LYS A 600 -19.84 -34.92 6.40
N ARG A 601 -19.80 -34.06 7.39
CA ARG A 601 -20.95 -33.25 7.84
C ARG A 601 -20.46 -31.85 8.19
N ARG A 602 -21.19 -30.83 7.77
CA ARG A 602 -20.96 -29.44 8.17
C ARG A 602 -21.57 -29.20 9.55
N ARG A 603 -20.86 -28.58 10.44
CA ARG A 603 -21.39 -28.10 11.72
C ARG A 603 -22.40 -27.01 11.49
N LYS A 604 -23.48 -27.01 12.29
CA LYS A 604 -24.48 -25.94 12.29
C LYS A 604 -24.36 -25.18 13.60
N SER A 605 -24.44 -23.87 13.54
CA SER A 605 -24.52 -23.02 14.72
C SER A 605 -25.89 -22.35 14.82
N ASN A 606 -26.40 -22.25 16.04
CA ASN A 606 -27.60 -21.49 16.35
C ASN A 606 -27.27 -20.14 17.02
N ALA A 607 -25.99 -19.82 17.16
CA ALA A 607 -25.51 -18.59 17.77
C ALA A 607 -24.71 -17.77 16.74
N PHE A 608 -24.99 -16.48 16.69
CA PHE A 608 -24.43 -15.60 15.66
C PHE A 608 -24.03 -14.25 16.25
N ILE A 609 -22.96 -13.66 15.72
CA ILE A 609 -22.66 -12.24 15.86
C ILE A 609 -22.86 -11.60 14.49
N THR A 610 -23.67 -10.56 14.44
CA THR A 610 -23.97 -9.85 13.19
C THR A 610 -23.39 -8.45 13.22
N VAL A 611 -22.57 -8.13 12.23
CA VAL A 611 -22.16 -6.76 11.91
C VAL A 611 -23.25 -6.14 11.08
N LYS A 612 -23.79 -5.00 11.54
CA LYS A 612 -24.88 -4.26 10.91
C LYS A 612 -24.36 -3.02 10.22
N GLY A 613 -24.82 -2.77 8.98
CA GLY A 613 -24.58 -1.55 8.25
C GLY A 613 -23.10 -1.24 8.00
N ALA A 614 -22.30 -2.21 7.62
CA ALA A 614 -20.87 -2.02 7.33
C ALA A 614 -20.65 -1.17 6.07
N ARG A 615 -19.98 0.02 6.23
CA ARG A 615 -19.83 1.04 5.18
C ARG A 615 -18.40 1.58 5.04
N GLN A 616 -17.43 0.94 5.69
CA GLN A 616 -16.04 1.40 5.63
C GLN A 616 -15.42 1.08 4.27
N HIS A 617 -14.64 2.01 3.72
CA HIS A 617 -14.00 1.91 2.41
C HIS A 617 -15.00 1.58 1.29
N ASN A 618 -14.84 0.44 0.63
CA ASN A 618 -15.68 0.00 -0.48
C ASN A 618 -16.94 -0.79 -0.06
N LEU A 619 -17.14 -1.08 1.23
CA LEU A 619 -18.31 -1.83 1.71
C LEU A 619 -19.61 -1.04 1.48
N LYS A 620 -20.64 -1.70 0.98
CA LYS A 620 -21.88 -1.10 0.49
C LYS A 620 -23.06 -1.32 1.45
N ASP A 621 -22.92 -0.87 2.70
CA ASP A 621 -23.97 -0.94 3.75
C ASP A 621 -24.45 -2.37 3.98
N ILE A 622 -23.53 -3.29 4.20
CA ILE A 622 -23.81 -4.71 4.28
C ILE A 622 -24.05 -5.18 5.72
N ASP A 623 -24.97 -6.13 5.87
CA ASP A 623 -25.21 -6.90 7.09
C ASP A 623 -24.57 -8.28 6.95
N VAL A 624 -23.69 -8.65 7.90
CA VAL A 624 -22.97 -9.93 7.84
C VAL A 624 -23.03 -10.66 9.17
N SER A 625 -23.51 -11.90 9.16
CA SER A 625 -23.63 -12.77 10.33
C SER A 625 -22.49 -13.79 10.39
N PHE A 626 -21.80 -13.83 11.53
CA PHE A 626 -20.72 -14.77 11.81
C PHE A 626 -21.21 -15.81 12.80
N PRO A 627 -21.39 -17.08 12.38
CA PRO A 627 -21.83 -18.15 13.29
C PRO A 627 -20.69 -18.50 14.28
N LEU A 628 -21.08 -18.80 15.53
CA LEU A 628 -20.15 -19.11 16.62
C LEU A 628 -19.89 -20.61 16.77
N GLY A 629 -18.70 -20.99 17.25
CA GLY A 629 -18.31 -22.37 17.54
C GLY A 629 -18.06 -23.24 16.31
N ILE A 630 -17.87 -22.65 15.14
CA ILE A 630 -17.59 -23.33 13.88
C ILE A 630 -16.48 -22.60 13.10
N ILE A 631 -16.00 -23.24 12.02
CA ILE A 631 -15.05 -22.64 11.08
C ILE A 631 -15.81 -21.84 10.02
N THR A 632 -15.63 -20.53 10.03
CA THR A 632 -16.17 -19.61 9.03
C THR A 632 -15.03 -19.06 8.16
N VAL A 633 -15.16 -19.16 6.84
CA VAL A 633 -14.20 -18.57 5.90
C VAL A 633 -14.83 -17.36 5.22
N VAL A 634 -14.13 -16.22 5.26
CA VAL A 634 -14.45 -15.01 4.51
C VAL A 634 -13.57 -14.97 3.27
N THR A 635 -14.18 -15.05 2.11
CA THR A 635 -13.49 -15.16 0.81
C THR A 635 -13.99 -14.12 -0.19
N GLY A 636 -13.46 -14.14 -1.40
CA GLY A 636 -13.80 -13.25 -2.51
C GLY A 636 -12.57 -12.68 -3.20
N VAL A 637 -12.76 -11.99 -4.30
CA VAL A 637 -11.64 -11.45 -5.11
C VAL A 637 -10.76 -10.46 -4.33
N SER A 638 -9.54 -10.21 -4.81
CA SER A 638 -8.63 -9.25 -4.19
C SER A 638 -9.24 -7.83 -4.21
N GLY A 639 -9.12 -7.09 -3.09
CA GLY A 639 -9.70 -5.76 -2.95
C GLY A 639 -11.22 -5.70 -2.78
N SER A 640 -11.94 -6.82 -2.57
CA SER A 640 -13.41 -6.83 -2.39
C SER A 640 -13.91 -6.29 -1.04
N GLY A 641 -13.03 -6.10 -0.04
CA GLY A 641 -13.38 -5.54 1.27
C GLY A 641 -13.35 -6.54 2.44
N LYS A 642 -12.80 -7.76 2.25
CA LYS A 642 -12.70 -8.81 3.29
C LYS A 642 -12.00 -8.32 4.56
N SER A 643 -10.78 -7.82 4.44
CA SER A 643 -9.98 -7.34 5.58
C SER A 643 -10.65 -6.13 6.24
N THR A 644 -11.31 -5.27 5.47
CA THR A 644 -12.09 -4.15 6.00
C THR A 644 -13.24 -4.65 6.88
N LEU A 645 -14.01 -5.65 6.43
CA LEU A 645 -15.12 -6.21 7.21
C LEU A 645 -14.62 -6.90 8.49
N VAL A 646 -13.61 -7.76 8.36
CA VAL A 646 -13.21 -8.66 9.44
C VAL A 646 -12.23 -7.98 10.41
N ARG A 647 -11.19 -7.32 9.91
CA ARG A 647 -10.15 -6.69 10.73
C ARG A 647 -10.56 -5.30 11.20
N ASP A 648 -10.94 -4.40 10.25
CA ASP A 648 -11.15 -3.00 10.59
C ASP A 648 -12.51 -2.76 11.30
N ILE A 649 -13.51 -3.63 11.08
CA ILE A 649 -14.83 -3.51 11.72
C ILE A 649 -15.01 -4.56 12.82
N LEU A 650 -15.14 -5.86 12.48
CA LEU A 650 -15.50 -6.91 13.44
C LEU A 650 -14.49 -7.01 14.59
N TYR A 651 -13.20 -7.18 14.27
CA TYR A 651 -12.14 -7.30 15.28
C TYR A 651 -12.01 -6.07 16.16
N CYS A 652 -11.92 -4.88 15.56
CA CYS A 652 -11.79 -3.63 16.33
C CYS A 652 -13.00 -3.36 17.21
N ALA A 653 -14.21 -3.66 16.73
CA ALA A 653 -15.45 -3.48 17.49
C ALA A 653 -15.55 -4.47 18.68
N LEU A 654 -15.21 -5.75 18.47
CA LEU A 654 -15.19 -6.75 19.55
C LEU A 654 -14.12 -6.43 20.58
N LYS A 655 -12.92 -6.05 20.16
CA LYS A 655 -11.81 -5.70 21.06
C LYS A 655 -12.17 -4.55 21.99
N ARG A 656 -12.80 -3.51 21.46
CA ARG A 656 -13.30 -2.40 22.27
C ARG A 656 -14.39 -2.80 23.25
N ARG A 657 -15.26 -3.74 22.86
CA ARG A 657 -16.29 -4.27 23.76
C ARG A 657 -15.67 -4.96 24.98
N PHE A 658 -14.51 -5.59 24.83
CA PHE A 658 -13.78 -6.24 25.93
C PHE A 658 -12.83 -5.29 26.68
N ASP A 659 -13.00 -3.96 26.53
CA ASP A 659 -12.20 -2.89 27.14
C ASP A 659 -10.69 -2.99 26.82
N GLU A 660 -10.34 -3.65 25.71
CA GLU A 660 -8.97 -3.72 25.22
C GLU A 660 -8.64 -2.53 24.32
N VAL A 661 -7.37 -2.10 24.34
CA VAL A 661 -6.88 -1.02 23.47
C VAL A 661 -6.86 -1.50 22.02
N SER A 662 -7.63 -0.83 21.15
CA SER A 662 -7.62 -1.07 19.71
C SER A 662 -7.84 0.22 18.93
N ASP A 663 -7.54 0.18 17.64
CA ASP A 663 -7.91 1.23 16.71
C ASP A 663 -9.44 1.46 16.70
N ALA A 664 -9.86 2.62 16.19
CA ALA A 664 -11.27 2.89 15.99
C ALA A 664 -11.84 1.90 14.97
N PRO A 665 -12.99 1.25 15.25
CA PRO A 665 -13.64 0.41 14.26
C PRO A 665 -14.08 1.26 13.07
N GLY A 666 -14.04 0.66 11.88
CA GLY A 666 -14.53 1.31 10.66
C GLY A 666 -16.01 1.67 10.74
N LYS A 667 -16.52 2.36 9.74
CA LYS A 667 -17.93 2.84 9.71
C LYS A 667 -18.91 1.67 9.63
N PHE A 668 -19.75 1.50 10.65
CA PHE A 668 -20.81 0.50 10.74
C PHE A 668 -21.86 0.94 11.76
N ASP A 669 -23.02 0.26 11.81
CA ASP A 669 -24.10 0.63 12.74
C ASP A 669 -23.91 0.04 14.13
N GLY A 670 -23.51 -1.21 14.22
CA GLY A 670 -23.30 -1.88 15.51
C GLY A 670 -23.15 -3.40 15.38
N LEU A 671 -22.82 -4.03 16.50
CA LEU A 671 -22.81 -5.47 16.65
C LEU A 671 -24.09 -5.93 17.34
N THR A 672 -24.71 -7.00 16.82
CA THR A 672 -25.90 -7.62 17.40
C THR A 672 -25.72 -9.13 17.51
N GLY A 673 -26.59 -9.81 18.27
CA GLY A 673 -26.57 -11.26 18.42
C GLY A 673 -25.96 -11.75 19.73
N ASP A 674 -25.39 -12.95 19.74
CA ASP A 674 -24.96 -13.69 20.94
C ASP A 674 -23.58 -13.26 21.46
N LEU A 675 -23.36 -11.96 21.64
CA LEU A 675 -22.08 -11.38 22.04
C LEU A 675 -21.53 -11.88 23.38
N GLU A 676 -22.42 -12.33 24.29
CA GLU A 676 -22.07 -12.84 25.62
C GLU A 676 -21.43 -14.23 25.58
N ARG A 677 -21.50 -14.94 24.43
CA ARG A 677 -20.92 -16.27 24.26
C ARG A 677 -19.42 -16.24 24.00
N ILE A 678 -18.84 -15.10 23.67
CA ILE A 678 -17.41 -14.90 23.52
C ILE A 678 -16.88 -13.96 24.61
N GLN A 679 -15.66 -14.21 25.08
CA GLN A 679 -15.01 -13.46 26.15
C GLN A 679 -13.74 -12.76 25.70
N ALA A 680 -13.19 -13.12 24.53
CA ALA A 680 -12.01 -12.54 23.95
C ALA A 680 -12.05 -12.63 22.42
N VAL A 681 -11.29 -11.79 21.77
CA VAL A 681 -11.04 -11.84 20.33
C VAL A 681 -9.54 -11.70 20.06
N GLU A 682 -9.01 -12.58 19.22
CA GLU A 682 -7.59 -12.57 18.86
C GLU A 682 -7.42 -12.53 17.34
N PHE A 683 -6.54 -11.65 16.88
CA PHE A 683 -6.21 -11.51 15.46
C PHE A 683 -4.81 -12.07 15.20
N VAL A 684 -4.73 -13.11 14.38
CA VAL A 684 -3.49 -13.82 14.06
C VAL A 684 -3.08 -13.46 12.64
N ASP A 685 -2.16 -12.52 12.54
CA ASP A 685 -1.58 -12.03 11.28
C ASP A 685 -0.16 -12.57 11.05
N GLN A 686 0.40 -12.26 9.89
CA GLN A 686 1.75 -12.66 9.46
C GLN A 686 2.88 -11.82 10.09
N ASN A 687 2.55 -10.80 10.89
CA ASN A 687 3.57 -9.96 11.51
C ASN A 687 4.44 -10.78 12.47
N PRO A 688 5.73 -10.45 12.59
CA PRO A 688 6.62 -11.10 13.56
C PRO A 688 6.07 -11.02 14.98
N ILE A 689 6.30 -12.08 15.77
CA ILE A 689 5.87 -12.18 17.19
C ILE A 689 6.52 -11.15 18.11
N GLY A 690 7.51 -10.40 17.63
CA GLY A 690 8.12 -9.26 18.32
C GLY A 690 8.96 -8.43 17.36
N LYS A 691 9.09 -7.14 17.69
CA LYS A 691 9.87 -6.19 16.89
C LYS A 691 11.40 -6.31 17.10
N SER A 692 11.82 -6.99 18.14
CA SER A 692 13.23 -7.15 18.49
C SER A 692 13.80 -8.42 17.86
N SER A 693 15.04 -8.35 17.36
CA SER A 693 15.85 -9.50 16.94
C SER A 693 16.03 -10.58 18.02
N ARG A 694 15.74 -10.24 19.28
CA ARG A 694 15.80 -11.14 20.45
C ARG A 694 14.50 -11.91 20.68
N SER A 695 13.41 -11.57 19.97
CA SER A 695 12.17 -12.35 20.05
C SER A 695 12.34 -13.66 19.31
N ASN A 696 12.03 -14.78 19.98
CA ASN A 696 12.14 -16.12 19.43
C ASN A 696 10.99 -17.04 19.91
N PRO A 697 10.76 -18.19 19.26
CA PRO A 697 9.67 -19.12 19.60
C PRO A 697 9.70 -19.59 21.05
N ALA A 698 10.87 -19.94 21.58
CA ALA A 698 11.01 -20.44 22.95
C ALA A 698 10.61 -19.40 24.01
N THR A 699 10.94 -18.13 23.77
CA THR A 699 10.55 -17.02 24.67
C THR A 699 9.05 -16.75 24.57
N TYR A 700 8.48 -16.79 23.36
CA TYR A 700 7.06 -16.51 23.15
C TYR A 700 6.14 -17.54 23.82
N LEU A 701 6.50 -18.83 23.76
CA LEU A 701 5.78 -19.90 24.44
C LEU A 701 6.14 -20.03 25.93
N LYS A 702 6.99 -19.14 26.47
CA LYS A 702 7.48 -19.15 27.85
C LYS A 702 8.26 -20.43 28.25
N ALA A 703 8.68 -21.22 27.29
CA ALA A 703 9.56 -22.38 27.54
C ALA A 703 10.95 -21.95 27.98
N TYR A 704 11.43 -20.80 27.49
CA TYR A 704 12.76 -20.26 27.84
C TYR A 704 12.87 -19.85 29.31
N ASP A 705 11.78 -19.45 29.96
CA ASP A 705 11.77 -19.13 31.38
C ASP A 705 12.10 -20.36 32.24
N GLU A 706 11.57 -21.51 31.86
CA GLU A 706 11.86 -22.78 32.53
C GLU A 706 13.30 -23.27 32.23
N ILE A 707 13.76 -23.09 30.98
CA ILE A 707 15.16 -23.40 30.62
C ILE A 707 16.15 -22.57 31.46
N ARG A 708 15.90 -21.27 31.62
CA ARG A 708 16.74 -20.39 32.44
C ARG A 708 16.79 -20.83 33.92
N ARG A 709 15.64 -21.26 34.48
CA ARG A 709 15.58 -21.82 35.84
C ARG A 709 16.40 -23.09 35.96
N LEU A 710 16.26 -24.00 35.00
CA LEU A 710 16.99 -25.24 34.95
C LEU A 710 18.53 -25.05 34.98
N TYR A 711 19.00 -24.05 34.20
CA TYR A 711 20.44 -23.70 34.21
C TYR A 711 20.88 -23.00 35.49
N ALA A 712 20.06 -22.15 36.09
CA ALA A 712 20.37 -21.51 37.37
C ALA A 712 20.45 -22.51 38.53
N ASP A 713 19.72 -23.62 38.43
CA ASP A 713 19.71 -24.70 39.42
C ASP A 713 20.92 -25.66 39.34
N GLN A 714 21.75 -25.52 38.29
CA GLN A 714 22.97 -26.36 38.17
C GLN A 714 23.98 -26.06 39.26
N GLN A 715 24.80 -27.07 39.62
CA GLN A 715 25.77 -26.97 40.71
C GLN A 715 26.75 -25.81 40.53
N LEU A 716 27.30 -25.65 39.32
CA LEU A 716 28.21 -24.55 38.99
C LEU A 716 27.54 -23.18 39.14
N SER A 717 26.28 -23.05 38.65
CA SER A 717 25.51 -21.81 38.80
C SER A 717 25.31 -21.40 40.25
N ARG A 718 24.99 -22.37 41.13
CA ARG A 718 24.81 -22.14 42.56
C ARG A 718 26.11 -21.71 43.21
N GLN A 719 27.26 -22.29 42.83
CA GLN A 719 28.56 -21.92 43.32
C GLN A 719 29.00 -20.52 42.92
N MET A 720 28.70 -20.13 41.69
CA MET A 720 29.01 -18.81 41.12
C MET A 720 27.96 -17.74 41.45
N GLY A 721 26.85 -18.10 42.11
CA GLY A 721 25.77 -17.17 42.45
C GLY A 721 24.96 -16.72 41.22
N TYR A 722 24.93 -17.49 40.16
CA TYR A 722 24.14 -17.18 38.95
C TYR A 722 22.66 -17.40 39.20
N THR A 723 21.88 -16.39 38.81
CA THR A 723 20.39 -16.40 38.84
C THR A 723 19.84 -16.66 37.45
N PRO A 724 18.55 -16.93 37.28
CA PRO A 724 17.94 -17.05 35.95
C PRO A 724 18.15 -15.83 35.04
N ALA A 725 18.45 -14.66 35.62
CA ALA A 725 18.74 -13.44 34.86
C ALA A 725 20.07 -13.53 34.09
N HIS A 726 21.08 -14.23 34.62
CA HIS A 726 22.38 -14.40 33.96
C HIS A 726 22.26 -15.28 32.69
N PHE A 727 21.27 -16.12 32.61
CA PHE A 727 20.94 -16.96 31.43
C PHE A 727 19.95 -16.29 30.47
N SER A 728 19.77 -14.97 30.59
CA SER A 728 18.90 -14.19 29.71
C SER A 728 19.73 -13.34 28.74
N PHE A 729 19.50 -13.50 27.46
CA PHE A 729 20.09 -12.61 26.44
C PHE A 729 19.40 -11.22 26.39
N ASN A 730 18.33 -10.98 27.16
CA ASN A 730 17.64 -9.71 27.28
C ASN A 730 18.05 -8.89 28.52
N ALA A 731 18.64 -9.52 29.52
CA ALA A 731 19.05 -8.87 30.78
C ALA A 731 20.56 -8.75 30.83
N ASP A 732 21.05 -7.70 31.54
CA ASP A 732 22.48 -7.54 31.83
C ASP A 732 22.94 -8.59 32.83
N GLY A 733 24.22 -8.93 32.76
CA GLY A 733 24.87 -9.90 33.66
C GLY A 733 25.55 -11.04 32.94
N GLY A 734 24.81 -11.78 32.09
CA GLY A 734 25.36 -12.95 31.37
C GLY A 734 25.41 -12.84 29.86
N ARG A 735 24.75 -11.85 29.26
CA ARG A 735 24.77 -11.61 27.81
C ARG A 735 26.07 -11.02 27.34
N CYS A 736 26.46 -11.25 26.10
CA CYS A 736 27.62 -10.58 25.48
C CYS A 736 27.45 -9.06 25.52
N ASP A 737 28.45 -8.35 25.96
CA ASP A 737 28.40 -6.89 26.13
C ASP A 737 28.42 -6.14 24.78
N GLU A 738 29.11 -6.69 23.79
CA GLU A 738 29.23 -6.08 22.44
C GLU A 738 27.92 -6.16 21.65
N CYS A 739 27.41 -7.35 21.38
CA CYS A 739 26.14 -7.52 20.64
C CYS A 739 24.90 -7.42 21.55
N LYS A 740 25.08 -7.20 22.85
CA LYS A 740 24.00 -7.09 23.85
C LYS A 740 23.02 -8.27 23.82
N GLY A 741 23.53 -9.46 23.48
CA GLY A 741 22.74 -10.70 23.41
C GLY A 741 22.04 -10.96 22.06
N GLU A 742 22.32 -10.19 21.01
CA GLU A 742 21.75 -10.42 19.67
C GLU A 742 22.47 -11.52 18.89
N GLY A 743 23.77 -11.73 19.17
CA GLY A 743 24.66 -12.65 18.46
C GLY A 743 25.20 -12.05 17.16
N THR A 744 24.58 -11.00 16.66
CA THR A 744 24.95 -10.30 15.43
C THR A 744 25.00 -8.78 15.68
N ILE A 745 25.76 -8.07 14.85
CA ILE A 745 25.83 -6.61 14.82
C ILE A 745 25.21 -6.16 13.51
N THR A 746 24.14 -5.36 13.59
CA THR A 746 23.47 -4.85 12.40
C THR A 746 24.03 -3.47 12.04
N ILE A 747 24.51 -3.33 10.81
CA ILE A 747 24.96 -2.07 10.23
C ILE A 747 23.84 -1.52 9.37
N GLU A 748 23.25 -0.41 9.82
CA GLU A 748 22.19 0.26 9.06
C GLU A 748 22.79 0.97 7.83
N MET A 749 22.25 0.68 6.65
CA MET A 749 22.64 1.26 5.37
C MET A 749 21.58 2.25 4.88
N GLN A 750 21.98 3.48 4.54
CA GLN A 750 21.02 4.53 4.12
C GLN A 750 20.29 4.23 2.80
N PHE A 751 20.91 3.48 1.88
CA PHE A 751 20.40 3.25 0.52
C PHE A 751 20.26 1.77 0.14
N MET A 752 20.54 0.85 1.05
CA MET A 752 20.51 -0.60 0.84
C MET A 752 19.89 -1.29 2.05
N SER A 753 19.59 -2.59 1.94
CA SER A 753 19.19 -3.40 3.10
C SER A 753 20.31 -3.45 4.13
N ASP A 754 19.94 -3.42 5.41
CA ASP A 754 20.88 -3.49 6.54
C ASP A 754 21.70 -4.78 6.46
N ILE A 755 22.98 -4.68 6.78
CA ILE A 755 23.90 -5.83 6.80
C ILE A 755 24.03 -6.31 8.23
N SER A 756 23.79 -7.61 8.47
CA SER A 756 23.98 -8.25 9.76
C SER A 756 25.26 -9.09 9.72
N ILE A 757 26.19 -8.77 10.61
CA ILE A 757 27.50 -9.45 10.72
C ILE A 757 27.51 -10.21 12.05
N GLU A 758 28.10 -11.40 12.07
CA GLU A 758 28.28 -12.17 13.30
C GLU A 758 29.18 -11.40 14.29
N CYS A 759 28.78 -11.38 15.55
CA CYS A 759 29.55 -10.69 16.61
C CYS A 759 30.90 -11.37 16.83
N GLU A 760 31.99 -10.62 16.68
CA GLU A 760 33.36 -11.13 16.82
C GLU A 760 33.69 -11.59 18.25
N SER A 761 33.10 -10.98 19.30
CA SER A 761 33.34 -11.36 20.70
C SER A 761 32.70 -12.66 21.12
N CYS A 762 31.46 -12.91 20.70
CA CYS A 762 30.74 -14.12 21.13
C CYS A 762 30.54 -15.15 20.02
N HIS A 763 30.98 -14.89 18.80
CA HIS A 763 30.82 -15.78 17.65
C HIS A 763 29.40 -16.34 17.53
N GLY A 764 28.40 -15.45 17.55
CA GLY A 764 26.99 -15.79 17.45
C GLY A 764 26.36 -16.40 18.70
N ARG A 765 27.15 -16.73 19.75
CA ARG A 765 26.70 -17.48 20.92
C ARG A 765 25.85 -16.67 21.92
N ARG A 766 25.80 -15.34 21.81
CA ARG A 766 24.96 -14.39 22.57
C ARG A 766 25.34 -14.17 24.03
N PHE A 767 26.12 -15.06 24.65
CA PHE A 767 26.46 -15.03 26.07
C PHE A 767 27.96 -14.83 26.28
N LYS A 768 28.33 -14.46 27.50
CA LYS A 768 29.71 -14.42 27.94
C LYS A 768 30.28 -15.84 28.10
N PRO A 769 31.61 -16.05 27.91
CA PRO A 769 32.20 -17.38 28.01
C PRO A 769 31.92 -18.06 29.34
N GLU A 770 31.94 -17.32 30.46
CA GLU A 770 31.75 -17.86 31.83
C GLU A 770 30.34 -18.46 32.02
N ILE A 771 29.33 -17.89 31.35
CA ILE A 771 27.95 -18.43 31.39
C ILE A 771 27.82 -19.72 30.58
N LEU A 772 28.62 -19.85 29.53
CA LEU A 772 28.64 -21.00 28.65
C LEU A 772 29.35 -22.22 29.25
N GLU A 773 30.10 -22.03 30.34
CA GLU A 773 30.68 -23.15 31.13
C GLU A 773 29.61 -23.94 31.89
N VAL A 774 28.47 -23.31 32.19
CA VAL A 774 27.35 -24.00 32.84
C VAL A 774 26.66 -24.94 31.83
N GLN A 775 26.65 -26.20 32.13
CA GLN A 775 26.07 -27.24 31.28
C GLN A 775 24.95 -27.98 31.98
N TYR A 776 23.93 -28.33 31.24
CA TYR A 776 22.89 -29.27 31.60
C TYR A 776 22.99 -30.50 30.68
N ARG A 777 23.26 -31.65 31.24
CA ARG A 777 23.50 -32.93 30.50
C ARG A 777 24.53 -32.76 29.35
N GLY A 778 25.62 -32.04 29.62
CA GLY A 778 26.69 -31.80 28.65
C GLY A 778 26.39 -30.75 27.56
N LYS A 779 25.33 -29.99 27.68
CA LYS A 779 24.94 -28.91 26.75
C LYS A 779 24.93 -27.56 27.41
N ALA A 780 25.59 -26.58 26.81
CA ALA A 780 25.52 -25.17 27.20
C ALA A 780 24.20 -24.53 26.72
N ILE A 781 23.83 -23.36 27.29
CA ILE A 781 22.53 -22.72 26.98
C ILE A 781 22.41 -22.29 25.51
N ASP A 782 23.50 -21.87 24.89
CA ASP A 782 23.54 -21.53 23.46
C ASP A 782 23.30 -22.75 22.57
N GLU A 783 23.84 -23.92 22.96
CA GLU A 783 23.60 -25.17 22.24
C GLU A 783 22.12 -25.58 22.32
N ILE A 784 21.44 -25.34 23.45
CA ILE A 784 20.00 -25.58 23.58
C ILE A 784 19.22 -24.62 22.68
N LEU A 785 19.59 -23.35 22.61
CA LEU A 785 18.97 -22.40 21.72
C LEU A 785 19.20 -22.73 20.23
N ALA A 786 20.28 -23.43 19.91
CA ALA A 786 20.59 -23.89 18.56
C ALA A 786 19.84 -25.17 18.16
N MET A 787 19.27 -25.92 19.12
CA MET A 787 18.46 -27.10 18.86
C MET A 787 17.16 -26.75 18.14
N THR A 788 16.70 -27.63 17.29
CA THR A 788 15.34 -27.59 16.76
C THR A 788 14.34 -27.96 17.88
N VAL A 789 13.07 -27.62 17.65
CA VAL A 789 11.97 -27.98 18.59
C VAL A 789 11.90 -29.50 18.79
N ASP A 790 12.05 -30.31 17.72
CA ASP A 790 12.03 -31.76 17.78
C ASP A 790 13.20 -32.29 18.61
N GLU A 791 14.43 -31.84 18.35
CA GLU A 791 15.62 -32.21 19.13
C GLU A 791 15.49 -31.81 20.61
N ALA A 792 14.94 -30.63 20.88
CA ALA A 792 14.74 -30.20 22.25
C ALA A 792 13.68 -31.02 22.98
N ILE A 793 12.57 -31.38 22.34
CA ILE A 793 11.56 -32.26 22.93
C ILE A 793 12.17 -33.62 23.21
N GLU A 794 12.98 -34.18 22.31
CA GLU A 794 13.67 -35.45 22.53
C GLU A 794 14.68 -35.34 23.66
N PHE A 795 15.52 -34.28 23.70
CA PHE A 795 16.53 -34.05 24.72
C PHE A 795 15.95 -33.93 26.14
N PHE A 796 14.93 -33.08 26.32
CA PHE A 796 14.28 -32.89 27.62
C PHE A 796 13.34 -34.05 27.97
N GLY A 797 12.75 -34.75 26.99
CA GLY A 797 11.86 -35.90 27.20
C GLY A 797 12.53 -37.11 27.80
N GLN A 798 13.84 -37.23 27.68
CA GLN A 798 14.63 -38.29 28.30
C GLN A 798 14.84 -38.10 29.81
N ASP A 799 14.42 -36.94 30.37
CA ASP A 799 14.58 -36.64 31.79
C ASP A 799 13.26 -36.80 32.55
N SER A 800 13.36 -37.34 33.77
CA SER A 800 12.21 -37.50 34.68
C SER A 800 11.90 -36.23 35.49
N ASP A 801 12.73 -35.16 35.38
CA ASP A 801 12.53 -33.91 36.09
C ASP A 801 11.23 -33.22 35.68
N SER A 802 10.56 -32.62 36.69
CA SER A 802 9.31 -31.90 36.50
C SER A 802 9.48 -30.70 35.57
N THR A 803 10.63 -29.97 35.67
CA THR A 803 10.95 -28.82 34.85
C THR A 803 11.17 -29.19 33.38
N ALA A 804 11.89 -30.32 33.15
CA ALA A 804 12.10 -30.84 31.80
C ALA A 804 10.76 -31.25 31.14
N ARG A 805 9.85 -31.88 31.90
CA ARG A 805 8.51 -32.22 31.41
C ARG A 805 7.69 -30.96 31.09
N HIS A 806 7.77 -29.91 31.90
CA HIS A 806 7.13 -28.64 31.61
C HIS A 806 7.66 -27.99 30.34
N ILE A 807 9.00 -28.02 30.12
CA ILE A 807 9.62 -27.54 28.88
C ILE A 807 9.03 -28.28 27.67
N CYS A 808 8.99 -29.62 27.73
CA CYS A 808 8.39 -30.46 26.68
C CYS A 808 6.92 -30.08 26.42
N SER A 809 6.10 -29.91 27.46
CA SER A 809 4.68 -29.57 27.31
C SER A 809 4.49 -28.20 26.67
N ARG A 810 5.40 -27.23 26.94
CA ARG A 810 5.39 -25.91 26.30
C ARG A 810 5.84 -25.93 24.84
N LEU A 811 6.75 -26.83 24.47
CA LEU A 811 7.28 -26.96 23.12
C LEU A 811 6.41 -27.84 22.20
N GLN A 812 5.66 -28.81 22.77
CA GLN A 812 4.82 -29.73 22.00
C GLN A 812 3.84 -29.04 21.04
N PRO A 813 3.16 -27.93 21.38
CA PRO A 813 2.29 -27.22 20.45
C PRO A 813 3.00 -26.71 19.20
N LEU A 814 4.29 -26.35 19.26
CA LEU A 814 5.07 -25.99 18.07
C LEU A 814 5.23 -27.17 17.11
N LYS A 815 5.51 -28.35 17.65
CA LYS A 815 5.55 -29.59 16.85
C LYS A 815 4.20 -29.92 16.24
N ASP A 816 3.13 -29.74 17.02
CA ASP A 816 1.75 -30.04 16.61
C ASP A 816 1.26 -29.16 15.45
N VAL A 817 1.75 -27.90 15.34
CA VAL A 817 1.49 -27.02 14.21
C VAL A 817 2.48 -27.16 13.05
N GLY A 818 3.34 -28.18 13.06
CA GLY A 818 4.30 -28.48 11.99
C GLY A 818 5.57 -27.61 12.02
N LEU A 819 5.96 -27.07 13.19
CA LEU A 819 7.16 -26.24 13.36
C LEU A 819 8.28 -26.97 14.14
N GLY A 820 8.32 -28.31 14.08
CA GLY A 820 9.34 -29.12 14.74
C GLY A 820 10.78 -28.81 14.30
N TYR A 821 10.96 -28.33 13.08
CA TYR A 821 12.24 -28.04 12.45
C TYR A 821 12.85 -26.69 12.82
N ILE A 822 12.11 -25.73 13.38
CA ILE A 822 12.65 -24.40 13.73
C ILE A 822 13.54 -24.49 14.96
N LYS A 823 14.60 -23.66 15.02
CA LYS A 823 15.48 -23.57 16.19
C LYS A 823 14.82 -22.77 17.30
N LEU A 824 15.01 -23.19 18.56
CA LEU A 824 14.44 -22.51 19.74
C LEU A 824 14.84 -21.06 19.83
N GLY A 825 16.09 -20.72 19.50
CA GLY A 825 16.67 -19.37 19.55
C GLY A 825 16.57 -18.60 18.23
N GLN A 826 15.86 -19.10 17.22
CA GLN A 826 15.74 -18.43 15.93
C GLN A 826 15.00 -17.10 16.08
N PRO A 827 15.58 -15.95 15.65
CA PRO A 827 14.89 -14.66 15.69
C PRO A 827 13.59 -14.69 14.91
N SER A 828 12.53 -14.10 15.47
CA SER A 828 11.22 -14.05 14.80
C SER A 828 11.23 -13.26 13.49
N SER A 829 12.18 -12.35 13.31
CA SER A 829 12.40 -11.61 12.07
C SER A 829 12.91 -12.46 10.91
N LEU A 830 13.49 -13.64 11.21
CA LEU A 830 13.97 -14.60 10.22
C LEU A 830 12.94 -15.71 9.91
N LEU A 831 11.81 -15.72 10.62
CA LEU A 831 10.71 -16.62 10.34
C LEU A 831 9.87 -16.06 9.19
N SER A 832 9.38 -16.92 8.32
CA SER A 832 8.39 -16.55 7.30
C SER A 832 7.08 -16.06 7.96
N GLY A 833 6.24 -15.36 7.21
CA GLY A 833 4.94 -14.90 7.71
C GLY A 833 4.07 -16.04 8.23
N GLY A 834 4.01 -17.15 7.49
CA GLY A 834 3.27 -18.36 7.88
C GLY A 834 3.85 -19.06 9.10
N GLU A 835 5.18 -19.10 9.26
CA GLU A 835 5.82 -19.62 10.47
C GLU A 835 5.49 -18.77 11.69
N ASN A 836 5.54 -17.44 11.58
CA ASN A 836 5.13 -16.54 12.66
C ASN A 836 3.67 -16.75 13.09
N GLN A 837 2.75 -16.90 12.14
CA GLN A 837 1.34 -17.23 12.44
C GLN A 837 1.20 -18.56 13.18
N ARG A 838 1.91 -19.61 12.74
CA ARG A 838 1.86 -20.91 13.39
C ARG A 838 2.45 -20.89 14.80
N VAL A 839 3.48 -20.07 15.06
CA VAL A 839 3.99 -19.85 16.43
C VAL A 839 2.94 -19.19 17.32
N LYS A 840 2.20 -18.19 16.81
CA LYS A 840 1.07 -17.59 17.53
C LYS A 840 -0.03 -18.61 17.81
N LEU A 841 -0.38 -19.44 16.83
CA LEU A 841 -1.36 -20.51 16.97
C LEU A 841 -0.93 -21.53 18.03
N ALA A 842 0.35 -21.94 18.03
CA ALA A 842 0.91 -22.85 19.04
C ALA A 842 0.79 -22.28 20.46
N TYR A 843 0.99 -20.99 20.64
CA TYR A 843 0.80 -20.31 21.93
C TYR A 843 -0.64 -20.43 22.43
N PHE A 844 -1.63 -20.19 21.58
CA PHE A 844 -3.03 -20.31 21.98
C PHE A 844 -3.43 -21.75 22.30
N LEU A 845 -2.93 -22.72 21.54
CA LEU A 845 -3.13 -24.15 21.81
C LEU A 845 -2.49 -24.60 23.12
N SER A 846 -1.45 -23.90 23.61
CA SER A 846 -0.75 -24.22 24.87
C SER A 846 -1.49 -23.74 26.14
N GLN A 847 -2.58 -23.00 26.03
CA GLN A 847 -3.30 -22.44 27.20
C GLN A 847 -4.18 -23.48 27.87
N GLU A 848 -3.95 -23.74 29.17
CA GLU A 848 -4.64 -24.80 29.95
C GLU A 848 -6.12 -24.49 30.25
N LYS A 849 -6.51 -23.22 30.29
CA LYS A 849 -7.92 -22.78 30.56
C LYS A 849 -8.35 -21.80 29.48
N PRO A 850 -8.80 -22.29 28.34
CA PRO A 850 -9.21 -21.43 27.26
C PRO A 850 -10.53 -20.70 27.63
N ARG A 851 -10.55 -19.38 27.54
CA ARG A 851 -11.79 -18.60 27.52
C ARG A 851 -12.41 -18.74 26.13
N PRO A 852 -13.75 -18.82 26.00
CA PRO A 852 -14.40 -18.80 24.70
C PRO A 852 -13.92 -17.59 23.88
N THR A 853 -13.10 -17.82 22.87
CA THR A 853 -12.41 -16.80 22.09
C THR A 853 -12.81 -16.91 20.63
N MET A 854 -13.00 -15.77 19.97
CA MET A 854 -13.08 -15.71 18.52
C MET A 854 -11.68 -15.48 17.95
N PHE A 855 -11.12 -16.48 17.28
CA PHE A 855 -9.86 -16.39 16.57
C PHE A 855 -10.10 -15.94 15.13
N ILE A 856 -9.39 -14.92 14.70
CA ILE A 856 -9.44 -14.40 13.34
C ILE A 856 -8.05 -14.60 12.72
N PHE A 857 -7.99 -15.37 11.64
CA PHE A 857 -6.77 -15.65 10.91
C PHE A 857 -6.78 -14.92 9.56
N ASP A 858 -5.70 -14.22 9.24
CA ASP A 858 -5.54 -13.49 7.98
C ASP A 858 -4.57 -14.25 7.07
N GLU A 859 -5.11 -14.86 6.01
CA GLU A 859 -4.40 -15.66 5.00
C GLU A 859 -3.41 -16.68 5.61
N PRO A 860 -3.87 -17.59 6.46
CA PRO A 860 -2.99 -18.51 7.20
C PRO A 860 -2.30 -19.57 6.33
N THR A 861 -2.67 -19.74 5.07
CA THR A 861 -2.03 -20.69 4.15
C THR A 861 -0.86 -20.10 3.37
N THR A 862 -0.54 -18.84 3.59
CA THR A 862 0.58 -18.16 2.94
C THR A 862 1.90 -18.91 3.16
N GLY A 863 2.59 -19.25 2.08
CA GLY A 863 3.88 -19.97 2.12
C GLY A 863 3.79 -21.44 2.56
N LEU A 864 2.58 -22.00 2.60
CA LEU A 864 2.37 -23.38 3.02
C LEU A 864 2.18 -24.33 1.84
N HIS A 865 2.89 -25.44 1.90
CA HIS A 865 2.64 -26.59 1.03
C HIS A 865 1.32 -27.29 1.42
N PHE A 866 0.70 -28.04 0.52
CA PHE A 866 -0.54 -28.80 0.77
C PHE A 866 -0.50 -29.64 2.04
N HIS A 867 0.64 -30.28 2.35
CA HIS A 867 0.81 -31.09 3.56
C HIS A 867 0.75 -30.22 4.84
N ASP A 868 1.36 -29.03 4.80
CA ASP A 868 1.32 -28.08 5.91
C ASP A 868 -0.10 -27.53 6.14
N ILE A 869 -0.88 -27.34 5.05
CA ILE A 869 -2.29 -26.93 5.12
C ILE A 869 -3.14 -28.01 5.85
N HIS A 870 -2.87 -29.29 5.61
CA HIS A 870 -3.56 -30.36 6.33
C HIS A 870 -3.33 -30.25 7.85
N THR A 871 -2.07 -30.09 8.27
CA THR A 871 -1.69 -29.92 9.69
C THR A 871 -2.31 -28.66 10.30
N LEU A 872 -2.43 -27.59 9.52
CA LEU A 872 -3.08 -26.35 9.95
C LEU A 872 -4.58 -26.55 10.18
N MET A 873 -5.26 -27.27 9.27
CA MET A 873 -6.70 -27.59 9.44
C MET A 873 -6.95 -28.43 10.68
N ASP A 874 -6.11 -29.41 11.00
CA ASP A 874 -6.19 -30.19 12.24
C ASP A 874 -6.05 -29.30 13.49
N SER A 875 -5.23 -28.25 13.40
CA SER A 875 -5.06 -27.28 14.48
C SER A 875 -6.32 -26.42 14.69
N PHE A 876 -6.99 -26.01 13.61
CA PHE A 876 -8.29 -25.32 13.69
C PHE A 876 -9.38 -26.20 14.28
N GLU A 877 -9.42 -27.49 13.91
CA GLU A 877 -10.33 -28.46 14.48
C GLU A 877 -10.15 -28.58 16.01
N ARG A 878 -8.92 -28.56 16.49
CA ARG A 878 -8.62 -28.57 17.94
C ARG A 878 -9.14 -27.30 18.62
N LEU A 879 -9.00 -26.10 18.02
CA LEU A 879 -9.56 -24.86 18.57
C LEU A 879 -11.08 -24.97 18.70
N ILE A 880 -11.78 -25.47 17.67
CA ILE A 880 -13.23 -25.67 17.72
C ILE A 880 -13.61 -26.68 18.82
N ALA A 881 -12.86 -27.77 18.97
CA ALA A 881 -13.09 -28.78 20.00
C ALA A 881 -12.94 -28.20 21.44
N HIS A 882 -12.13 -27.16 21.62
CA HIS A 882 -12.00 -26.42 22.87
C HIS A 882 -13.07 -25.32 23.08
N GLY A 883 -14.07 -25.24 22.19
CA GLY A 883 -15.20 -24.30 22.32
C GLY A 883 -14.92 -22.88 21.78
N HIS A 884 -13.91 -22.73 20.95
CA HIS A 884 -13.59 -21.46 20.29
C HIS A 884 -14.38 -21.29 18.98
N THR A 885 -14.37 -20.07 18.45
CA THR A 885 -14.87 -19.73 17.11
C THR A 885 -13.67 -19.41 16.22
N VAL A 886 -13.65 -19.91 15.01
CA VAL A 886 -12.56 -19.66 14.04
C VAL A 886 -13.13 -18.93 12.83
N VAL A 887 -12.61 -17.73 12.55
CA VAL A 887 -12.91 -16.95 11.35
C VAL A 887 -11.61 -16.81 10.53
N ILE A 888 -11.65 -17.17 9.27
CA ILE A 888 -10.46 -17.20 8.40
C ILE A 888 -10.72 -16.32 7.18
N ILE A 889 -9.85 -15.36 6.92
CA ILE A 889 -9.80 -14.65 5.63
C ILE A 889 -8.92 -15.48 4.71
N GLU A 890 -9.49 -16.03 3.62
CA GLU A 890 -8.75 -16.97 2.77
C GLU A 890 -9.20 -16.98 1.31
N HIS A 891 -8.25 -17.37 0.44
CA HIS A 891 -8.44 -17.58 -0.98
C HIS A 891 -8.18 -19.03 -1.40
N ASN A 892 -7.50 -19.82 -0.56
CA ASN A 892 -7.13 -21.20 -0.85
C ASN A 892 -8.38 -22.10 -0.88
N MET A 893 -8.63 -22.72 -2.05
CA MET A 893 -9.80 -23.56 -2.27
C MET A 893 -9.83 -24.81 -1.39
N ASP A 894 -8.67 -25.31 -0.96
CA ASP A 894 -8.57 -26.48 -0.09
C ASP A 894 -9.00 -26.16 1.35
N VAL A 895 -8.81 -24.93 1.83
CA VAL A 895 -9.36 -24.45 3.11
C VAL A 895 -10.84 -24.14 2.97
N ILE A 896 -11.25 -23.44 1.90
CA ILE A 896 -12.64 -23.05 1.68
C ILE A 896 -13.54 -24.28 1.61
N LYS A 897 -13.14 -25.35 0.91
CA LYS A 897 -13.93 -26.60 0.82
C LYS A 897 -14.10 -27.31 2.17
N CYS A 898 -13.22 -27.02 3.15
CA CYS A 898 -13.28 -27.62 4.48
C CYS A 898 -14.09 -26.79 5.49
N ALA A 899 -14.42 -25.55 5.19
CA ALA A 899 -15.17 -24.66 6.07
C ALA A 899 -16.60 -25.15 6.37
N ASP A 900 -17.13 -24.85 7.55
CA ASP A 900 -18.53 -25.11 7.89
C ASP A 900 -19.44 -24.03 7.28
N HIS A 901 -18.94 -22.78 7.24
CA HIS A 901 -19.64 -21.62 6.69
C HIS A 901 -18.69 -20.76 5.87
N VAL A 902 -19.17 -20.24 4.76
CA VAL A 902 -18.40 -19.37 3.86
C VAL A 902 -19.19 -18.07 3.63
N ILE A 903 -18.50 -16.95 3.67
CA ILE A 903 -19.00 -15.61 3.33
C ILE A 903 -18.18 -15.10 2.15
N ASP A 904 -18.81 -14.98 0.99
CA ASP A 904 -18.16 -14.51 -0.25
C ASP A 904 -18.47 -13.04 -0.48
N ILE A 905 -17.42 -12.20 -0.52
CA ILE A 905 -17.51 -10.76 -0.70
C ILE A 905 -17.01 -10.37 -2.09
N GLY A 906 -17.83 -9.62 -2.82
CA GLY A 906 -17.51 -9.26 -4.20
C GLY A 906 -18.59 -8.34 -4.80
N PRO A 907 -18.92 -8.55 -6.11
CA PRO A 907 -18.34 -9.54 -7.05
C PRO A 907 -16.93 -9.19 -7.53
N GLU A 908 -16.57 -7.90 -7.53
CA GLU A 908 -15.28 -7.38 -7.99
C GLU A 908 -14.50 -6.72 -6.86
N GLY A 909 -13.26 -6.24 -7.15
CA GLY A 909 -12.49 -5.40 -6.25
C GLY A 909 -12.84 -3.91 -6.36
N GLY A 910 -12.42 -3.11 -5.37
CA GLY A 910 -12.63 -1.66 -5.36
C GLY A 910 -14.10 -1.24 -5.30
N ASP A 911 -14.47 -0.18 -6.02
CA ASP A 911 -15.81 0.40 -5.97
C ASP A 911 -16.91 -0.50 -6.52
N LYS A 912 -16.55 -1.47 -7.36
CA LYS A 912 -17.48 -2.48 -7.90
C LYS A 912 -17.68 -3.68 -6.97
N GLY A 913 -16.94 -3.71 -5.85
CA GLY A 913 -17.04 -4.72 -4.81
C GLY A 913 -17.84 -4.26 -3.60
N GLY A 914 -17.60 -4.92 -2.46
CA GLY A 914 -18.16 -4.52 -1.17
C GLY A 914 -19.55 -5.05 -0.86
N TYR A 915 -20.05 -6.00 -1.63
CA TYR A 915 -21.33 -6.69 -1.39
C TYR A 915 -21.12 -8.12 -0.89
N VAL A 916 -22.06 -8.65 -0.12
CA VAL A 916 -22.15 -10.08 0.14
C VAL A 916 -22.75 -10.76 -1.08
N VAL A 917 -21.93 -11.50 -1.83
CA VAL A 917 -22.37 -12.23 -3.03
C VAL A 917 -23.15 -13.49 -2.65
N ALA A 918 -22.62 -14.22 -1.67
CA ALA A 918 -23.24 -15.42 -1.13
C ALA A 918 -22.75 -15.69 0.29
N ALA A 919 -23.60 -16.30 1.12
CA ALA A 919 -23.24 -16.79 2.43
C ALA A 919 -23.95 -18.13 2.71
N GLY A 920 -23.23 -19.12 3.21
CA GLY A 920 -23.75 -20.46 3.45
C GLY A 920 -22.68 -21.53 3.52
N THR A 921 -23.04 -22.77 3.28
CA THR A 921 -22.06 -23.86 3.17
C THR A 921 -21.25 -23.74 1.87
N PRO A 922 -20.05 -24.35 1.76
CA PRO A 922 -19.31 -24.40 0.49
C PRO A 922 -20.16 -24.88 -0.69
N GLU A 923 -21.04 -25.83 -0.45
CA GLU A 923 -21.97 -26.38 -1.45
C GLU A 923 -23.02 -25.33 -1.90
N ASP A 924 -23.44 -24.43 -0.99
CA ASP A 924 -24.38 -23.36 -1.33
C ASP A 924 -23.68 -22.26 -2.15
N ILE A 925 -22.42 -21.95 -1.82
CA ILE A 925 -21.62 -21.01 -2.62
C ILE A 925 -21.46 -21.49 -4.06
N CYS A 926 -21.25 -22.79 -4.27
CA CYS A 926 -21.16 -23.38 -5.64
C CYS A 926 -22.42 -23.19 -6.47
N LYS A 927 -23.59 -23.02 -5.86
CA LYS A 927 -24.87 -22.79 -6.58
C LYS A 927 -25.02 -21.36 -7.07
N CYS A 928 -24.30 -20.42 -6.49
CA CYS A 928 -24.36 -19.01 -6.85
C CYS A 928 -23.54 -18.74 -8.12
N GLN A 929 -24.23 -18.36 -9.21
CA GLN A 929 -23.57 -18.06 -10.50
C GLN A 929 -22.70 -16.80 -10.46
N GLN A 930 -23.01 -15.84 -9.58
CA GLN A 930 -22.26 -14.58 -9.44
C GLN A 930 -21.00 -14.74 -8.59
N SER A 931 -20.84 -15.85 -7.88
CA SER A 931 -19.69 -16.14 -7.05
C SER A 931 -18.54 -16.68 -7.90
N HIS A 932 -17.46 -15.89 -8.01
CA HIS A 932 -16.22 -16.39 -8.61
C HIS A 932 -15.63 -17.53 -7.78
N THR A 933 -15.64 -17.40 -6.45
CA THR A 933 -15.22 -18.48 -5.55
C THR A 933 -16.00 -19.78 -5.80
N GLY A 934 -17.33 -19.69 -5.97
CA GLY A 934 -18.18 -20.84 -6.25
C GLY A 934 -17.85 -21.56 -7.55
N GLN A 935 -17.43 -20.83 -8.57
CA GLN A 935 -17.03 -21.41 -9.87
C GLN A 935 -15.77 -22.31 -9.71
N TYR A 936 -14.72 -21.82 -9.02
CA TYR A 936 -13.47 -22.58 -8.81
C TYR A 936 -13.66 -23.69 -7.77
N LEU A 937 -14.45 -23.46 -6.72
CA LEU A 937 -14.72 -24.42 -5.67
C LEU A 937 -15.45 -25.67 -6.18
N ARG A 938 -16.34 -25.52 -7.17
CA ARG A 938 -17.08 -26.64 -7.80
C ARG A 938 -16.12 -27.70 -8.33
N TYR A 939 -15.07 -27.30 -9.06
CA TYR A 939 -14.09 -28.26 -9.60
C TYR A 939 -13.40 -29.06 -8.49
N LYS A 940 -13.11 -28.44 -7.35
CA LYS A 940 -12.49 -29.11 -6.19
C LYS A 940 -13.45 -30.07 -5.48
N LEU A 941 -14.73 -29.74 -5.38
CA LEU A 941 -15.74 -30.59 -4.76
C LEU A 941 -16.15 -31.74 -5.68
N ASP A 942 -16.33 -31.52 -6.99
CA ASP A 942 -16.68 -32.56 -7.96
C ASP A 942 -15.56 -33.62 -8.12
N ALA A 943 -14.32 -33.22 -8.08
CA ALA A 943 -13.16 -34.12 -8.09
C ALA A 943 -13.17 -35.06 -6.88
N VAL A 944 -13.59 -34.60 -5.70
CA VAL A 944 -13.74 -35.41 -4.49
C VAL A 944 -14.92 -36.41 -4.63
N ILE A 945 -16.04 -35.95 -5.18
CA ILE A 945 -17.26 -36.78 -5.37
C ILE A 945 -16.98 -37.91 -6.39
N SER A 946 -16.27 -37.61 -7.49
CA SER A 946 -15.91 -38.63 -8.49
C SER A 946 -14.87 -39.64 -7.96
N GLY A 947 -13.91 -39.20 -7.15
CA GLY A 947 -12.97 -40.10 -6.43
C GLY A 947 -13.70 -41.01 -5.44
N TYR A 948 -14.70 -40.52 -4.71
CA TYR A 948 -15.52 -41.35 -3.77
C TYR A 948 -16.36 -42.39 -4.48
N GLN A 949 -16.77 -42.12 -5.73
CA GLN A 949 -17.52 -43.13 -6.54
C GLN A 949 -16.60 -44.19 -7.11
N ALA A 950 -15.37 -43.87 -7.44
CA ALA A 950 -14.36 -44.84 -7.92
C ALA A 950 -13.90 -45.80 -6.83
N ASP A 951 -13.84 -45.38 -5.56
CA ASP A 951 -13.46 -46.22 -4.41
C ASP A 951 -14.58 -47.13 -3.92
N LYS A 952 -15.86 -46.82 -4.21
CA LYS A 952 -17.00 -47.70 -3.93
C LYS A 952 -17.18 -48.80 -4.97
N THR A 953 -16.48 -48.74 -6.10
CA THR A 953 -16.50 -49.70 -7.18
C THR A 953 -15.29 -50.62 -7.22
N LYS A 954 -14.34 -50.45 -6.32
CA LYS A 954 -13.31 -51.40 -5.95
C LYS A 954 -13.70 -52.12 -4.64
#